data_623103e25f59fb8ada1933910b3f2f78
#
_entry.id   623103e25f59fb8ada1933910b3f2f78
#
_cell.length_a   1.000
_cell.length_b   1.000
_cell.length_c   1.000
_cell.angle_alpha   90.00
_cell.angle_beta   90.00
_cell.angle_gamma   90.00
#
_symmetry.space_group_name_H-M   'P 1'
#
loop_
_entity.id
_entity.type
_entity.pdbx_description
1 polymer ?
#
loop_
_entity_poly.entity_id
_entity_poly.type
_entity_poly.pdbx_seq_one_letter_code
_entity_poly.pdbx_strand_id
1 'polypeptide(L)'
;MSVVFHNAFPTAPSVGNGLDKKLLWMALSVQQQQQQASISSATIPSWESSASTLLSVKEACKQGDLTRAFRSLATSPRCPPQDAYSSILELCASRKAPLQGRQVHSHIVKSNSLSDDGFLRTKLIFMYGKCGRLRDAEKLFDEMPSRSIFAWNALVGAYAANARPSLAIATFQEMRVSGILPDACTLASVLKACGALEDVYTGTATHGLAVKCGLDSTGFVSNALVSMYAKCGRFGSARRLFERMDEERDVVSWNSIISACLQDGQFFEVLTLFREMQRASIPMNSYTTVGVLQACAELSLPRLGMEIHASLLKNDAKLEIYECNALVVLYARCGRIGDAMQVFCEMEEKDNVSWNSMLSGYVQNGLYQEAIDFFCEILGLGFEADQVSLISVASASGRSGNRLHGKEVHAYAMRRGLDSDLQVGNTLIDMYSKCDFVDYAEHVFYKLHSKDCVSWTTMIAGCAQNSRYSKAVELFRRVQRDGMKADSMMIGSILQACSGMACLPLLKQVHGYAIRHGLLDLVLNNTIIDVYGECGKVSRACRVFGTIRDKDVVSWTSMITCYANNGLLNEALCLFRDMVAAAVEPDAVSLIPVLAAAAGLSSSMKGKEIHGFMYRRRYLTEGTVGSSLVDMYARCGEIENSFKVFGDVRRKDLVLWTAMIDASGMHGRGEEAIRLFRGLQATGIVPDEVTFVALLYACSHSGLVDEGRYYLDMMTREYGLEAWPEHYACLVDLLGRSGRTDEAFEFIKSMPVKPTAAVWCALLGACRVHLNHKLGRIAAEKLLELEPESPGNYVLISNVFAAMRNWEEVGAVRATMEGRGLKKEPACSWIEVGKKVHTFVARDGSHKESVAIHWKLAEMIESVKKEGGYAENTKFVLQDVPEEEKKKMLHGHSERLAMAFGMLHAPKGTPIRITKNLRVCGDCHEFTKLVSKRYEQEIIVRDANRFHHFRGGSCSCRDFW
;
A
#
# COMPACT_ATOMS: atom_id res chain seq x y z
N MET A 1 18.28 6.93 23.01
CA MET A 1 18.54 6.94 21.56
C MET A 1 19.11 8.27 21.03
N SER A 2 18.71 9.43 21.47
CA SER A 2 19.38 10.69 21.06
C SER A 2 20.86 10.78 21.46
N VAL A 3 21.27 10.06 22.47
CA VAL A 3 22.69 10.00 22.94
C VAL A 3 23.58 9.19 22.00
N VAL A 4 23.05 8.19 21.30
CA VAL A 4 23.82 7.32 20.38
C VAL A 4 24.22 8.07 19.09
N PHE A 5 23.36 8.96 18.59
CA PHE A 5 23.69 9.78 17.41
C PHE A 5 24.70 10.89 17.70
N HIS A 6 24.84 11.35 18.95
CA HIS A 6 25.80 12.39 19.28
C HIS A 6 27.23 11.87 19.44
N ASN A 7 27.41 10.59 19.81
CA ASN A 7 28.72 9.99 20.04
C ASN A 7 29.32 9.27 18.81
N ALA A 8 28.58 9.13 17.73
CA ALA A 8 29.04 8.41 16.52
C ALA A 8 29.80 9.25 15.50
N PHE A 9 30.05 10.54 15.79
CA PHE A 9 30.77 11.41 14.86
C PHE A 9 31.95 12.11 15.55
N PRO A 10 33.19 11.60 15.41
CA PRO A 10 34.36 12.38 15.72
C PRO A 10 34.47 13.53 14.71
N THR A 11 34.62 14.75 15.22
CA THR A 11 34.94 15.94 14.43
C THR A 11 36.21 15.67 13.60
N ALA A 12 36.10 15.82 12.30
CA ALA A 12 37.24 15.67 11.40
C ALA A 12 38.36 16.65 11.80
N PRO A 13 39.59 16.18 11.92
CA PRO A 13 40.71 17.09 12.04
C PRO A 13 40.95 17.75 10.70
N SER A 14 41.06 19.06 10.72
CA SER A 14 41.49 19.87 9.58
C SER A 14 42.86 19.40 9.09
N VAL A 15 42.91 18.73 7.97
CA VAL A 15 44.19 18.32 7.38
C VAL A 15 44.76 19.54 6.66
N GLY A 16 45.87 20.01 7.24
CA GLY A 16 46.71 21.01 6.64
C GLY A 16 47.35 20.53 5.35
N ASN A 17 47.37 21.45 4.43
CA ASN A 17 47.88 21.29 3.09
C ASN A 17 49.38 21.09 2.98
N GLY A 18 49.80 20.23 2.03
CA GLY A 18 50.74 20.74 1.00
C GLY A 18 52.22 20.45 1.23
N LEU A 19 52.68 19.61 2.12
CA LEU A 19 54.12 19.35 2.25
C LEU A 19 54.62 17.94 1.86
N ASP A 20 53.79 16.93 1.82
CA ASP A 20 54.24 15.55 1.56
C ASP A 20 54.53 15.22 0.08
N LYS A 21 53.94 15.97 -0.88
CA LYS A 21 54.18 15.70 -2.32
C LYS A 21 55.55 16.20 -2.81
N LYS A 22 56.16 17.20 -2.15
CA LYS A 22 57.49 17.71 -2.53
C LYS A 22 58.63 16.85 -1.98
N LEU A 23 58.44 16.26 -0.81
CA LEU A 23 59.45 15.38 -0.18
C LEU A 23 59.61 14.05 -0.92
N LEU A 24 58.54 13.49 -1.46
CA LEU A 24 58.60 12.26 -2.27
C LEU A 24 59.29 12.50 -3.63
N TRP A 25 59.14 13.70 -4.19
CA TRP A 25 59.83 14.09 -5.44
C TRP A 25 61.29 14.39 -5.28
N MET A 26 61.68 14.97 -4.11
CA MET A 26 63.11 15.21 -3.76
C MET A 26 63.87 13.92 -3.41
N ALA A 27 63.20 12.96 -2.75
CA ALA A 27 63.82 11.66 -2.47
C ALA A 27 64.12 10.85 -3.74
N LEU A 28 63.27 10.92 -4.74
CA LEU A 28 63.46 10.25 -6.04
C LEU A 28 64.53 10.95 -6.92
N SER A 29 64.68 12.28 -6.84
CA SER A 29 65.70 13.02 -7.58
C SER A 29 67.08 12.86 -7.01
N VAL A 30 67.26 12.74 -5.69
CA VAL A 30 68.57 12.50 -5.04
C VAL A 30 69.10 11.08 -5.28
N GLN A 31 68.23 10.05 -5.36
CA GLN A 31 68.67 8.71 -5.75
C GLN A 31 69.06 8.60 -7.22
N GLN A 32 68.55 9.42 -8.09
CA GLN A 32 69.00 9.46 -9.52
C GLN A 32 70.37 10.14 -9.71
N GLN A 33 70.77 11.08 -8.86
CA GLN A 33 72.07 11.74 -8.96
C GLN A 33 73.19 10.94 -8.37
N GLN A 34 72.96 10.06 -7.39
CA GLN A 34 74.01 9.21 -6.79
C GLN A 34 74.31 7.93 -7.61
N GLN A 35 73.51 7.52 -8.56
CA GLN A 35 73.72 6.37 -9.45
C GLN A 35 74.45 6.73 -10.78
N GLN A 36 74.71 8.02 -11.07
CA GLN A 36 75.41 8.40 -12.27
C GLN A 36 76.91 8.49 -12.12
N ALA A 37 77.50 8.21 -10.92
CA ALA A 37 78.95 8.39 -10.65
C ALA A 37 79.74 7.11 -10.65
N SER A 38 79.17 5.94 -10.94
CA SER A 38 79.99 4.73 -11.01
C SER A 38 79.49 3.72 -11.98
N ILE A 39 79.86 3.84 -13.22
CA ILE A 39 79.95 2.73 -14.18
C ILE A 39 80.89 3.17 -15.32
N SER A 40 82.17 2.76 -15.20
CA SER A 40 83.03 2.61 -16.41
C SER A 40 83.28 1.12 -16.63
N SER A 41 82.99 0.69 -17.85
CA SER A 41 83.43 -0.51 -18.51
C SER A 41 83.02 -1.89 -18.03
N ALA A 42 82.06 -2.48 -18.76
CA ALA A 42 82.14 -3.86 -19.23
C ALA A 42 81.12 -4.05 -20.40
N THR A 43 81.53 -4.37 -21.52
CA THR A 43 80.75 -4.79 -22.71
C THR A 43 80.25 -6.20 -22.53
N ILE A 44 78.88 -6.41 -22.49
CA ILE A 44 78.21 -7.69 -22.53
C ILE A 44 77.15 -7.67 -23.62
N PRO A 45 76.82 -8.78 -24.35
CA PRO A 45 76.06 -8.79 -25.58
C PRO A 45 74.56 -8.38 -25.39
N SER A 46 74.09 -7.59 -26.34
CA SER A 46 72.85 -6.80 -26.23
C SER A 46 71.51 -7.56 -26.29
N TRP A 47 71.48 -8.91 -26.45
CA TRP A 47 70.26 -9.71 -26.56
C TRP A 47 69.87 -10.43 -25.25
N GLU A 48 70.80 -10.83 -24.43
CA GLU A 48 70.55 -11.49 -23.14
C GLU A 48 69.94 -10.57 -22.10
N SER A 49 70.23 -9.28 -22.10
CA SER A 49 69.74 -8.28 -21.20
C SER A 49 68.22 -7.99 -21.46
N SER A 50 67.80 -8.03 -22.71
CA SER A 50 66.39 -7.76 -23.10
C SER A 50 65.46 -8.92 -22.74
N ALA A 51 65.97 -10.17 -22.88
CA ALA A 51 65.20 -11.37 -22.50
C ALA A 51 65.04 -11.49 -20.97
N SER A 52 66.05 -11.12 -20.20
CA SER A 52 65.98 -11.09 -18.72
C SER A 52 64.96 -10.06 -18.20
N THR A 53 64.98 -8.86 -18.81
CA THR A 53 63.97 -7.83 -18.46
C THR A 53 62.54 -8.25 -18.75
N LEU A 54 62.33 -8.87 -19.93
CA LEU A 54 60.99 -9.36 -20.32
C LEU A 54 60.47 -10.43 -19.32
N LEU A 55 61.32 -11.38 -18.92
CA LEU A 55 60.95 -12.40 -17.97
C LEU A 55 60.62 -11.81 -16.58
N SER A 56 61.43 -10.87 -16.09
CA SER A 56 61.18 -10.18 -14.81
C SER A 56 59.90 -9.36 -14.83
N VAL A 57 59.65 -8.62 -15.93
CA VAL A 57 58.37 -7.87 -16.10
C VAL A 57 57.17 -8.81 -16.19
N LYS A 58 57.24 -9.90 -16.98
CA LYS A 58 56.15 -10.88 -17.11
C LYS A 58 55.85 -11.58 -15.78
N GLU A 59 56.86 -11.89 -14.98
CA GLU A 59 56.69 -12.51 -13.67
C GLU A 59 56.06 -11.53 -12.66
N ALA A 60 56.48 -10.27 -12.60
CA ALA A 60 55.87 -9.23 -11.79
C ALA A 60 54.41 -8.98 -12.23
N CYS A 61 54.14 -8.98 -13.52
CA CYS A 61 52.77 -8.85 -14.03
C CYS A 61 51.88 -10.04 -13.69
N LYS A 62 52.37 -11.28 -13.71
CA LYS A 62 51.68 -12.47 -13.24
C LYS A 62 51.34 -12.39 -11.74
N GLN A 63 52.24 -11.86 -10.94
CA GLN A 63 52.02 -11.64 -9.50
C GLN A 63 51.16 -10.41 -9.22
N GLY A 64 50.79 -9.66 -10.23
CA GLY A 64 49.96 -8.45 -10.12
C GLY A 64 50.70 -7.25 -9.48
N ASP A 65 51.99 -7.30 -9.29
CA ASP A 65 52.77 -6.23 -8.67
C ASP A 65 53.23 -5.17 -9.68
N LEU A 66 52.42 -4.09 -9.84
CA LEU A 66 52.73 -2.94 -10.67
C LEU A 66 54.03 -2.28 -10.27
N THR A 67 54.34 -2.15 -8.98
CA THR A 67 55.54 -1.45 -8.50
C THR A 67 56.80 -2.20 -8.90
N ARG A 68 56.80 -3.52 -8.79
CA ARG A 68 57.91 -4.37 -9.22
C ARG A 68 58.03 -4.38 -10.74
N ALA A 69 56.94 -4.41 -11.48
CA ALA A 69 56.95 -4.35 -12.94
C ALA A 69 57.56 -3.01 -13.43
N PHE A 70 57.23 -1.89 -12.83
CA PHE A 70 57.82 -0.59 -13.16
C PHE A 70 59.29 -0.51 -12.78
N ARG A 71 59.73 -1.04 -11.67
CA ARG A 71 61.17 -1.11 -11.32
C ARG A 71 61.96 -1.92 -12.35
N SER A 72 61.46 -3.08 -12.74
CA SER A 72 62.06 -3.90 -13.76
C SER A 72 62.14 -3.18 -15.10
N LEU A 73 61.12 -2.37 -15.45
CA LEU A 73 61.13 -1.56 -16.65
C LEU A 73 62.19 -0.43 -16.59
N ALA A 74 62.33 0.24 -15.44
CA ALA A 74 63.27 1.36 -15.23
C ALA A 74 64.72 0.93 -15.17
N THR A 75 65.02 -0.30 -14.78
CA THR A 75 66.40 -0.85 -14.72
C THR A 75 66.93 -1.38 -16.05
N SER A 76 66.10 -1.34 -17.11
CA SER A 76 66.50 -1.76 -18.47
C SER A 76 67.42 -0.77 -19.12
N PRO A 77 68.65 -1.16 -19.56
CA PRO A 77 69.69 -0.23 -20.09
C PRO A 77 69.45 0.31 -21.53
N ARG A 78 68.47 -0.23 -22.22
CA ARG A 78 68.01 0.22 -23.57
C ARG A 78 66.56 -0.17 -23.78
N CYS A 79 65.94 0.35 -24.86
CA CYS A 79 64.50 0.18 -25.16
C CYS A 79 63.93 -1.21 -24.79
N PRO A 80 63.01 -1.33 -23.83
CA PRO A 80 62.39 -2.60 -23.43
C PRO A 80 61.67 -3.24 -24.62
N PRO A 81 61.61 -4.58 -24.69
CA PRO A 81 60.88 -5.25 -25.76
C PRO A 81 59.36 -4.91 -25.71
N GLN A 82 58.71 -4.84 -26.88
CA GLN A 82 57.35 -4.54 -27.10
C GLN A 82 56.40 -5.29 -26.18
N ASP A 83 56.67 -6.60 -25.99
CA ASP A 83 55.92 -7.49 -25.07
C ASP A 83 55.95 -7.08 -23.61
N ALA A 84 57.00 -6.42 -23.16
CA ALA A 84 57.09 -5.93 -21.78
C ALA A 84 56.10 -4.77 -21.54
N TYR A 85 56.02 -3.83 -22.47
CA TYR A 85 55.08 -2.75 -22.43
C TYR A 85 53.63 -3.28 -22.53
N SER A 86 53.34 -4.25 -23.43
CA SER A 86 52.05 -4.88 -23.57
C SER A 86 51.59 -5.52 -22.24
N SER A 87 52.45 -6.27 -21.56
CA SER A 87 52.11 -6.93 -20.29
C SER A 87 51.81 -5.92 -19.17
N ILE A 88 52.56 -4.81 -19.09
CA ILE A 88 52.30 -3.77 -18.07
C ILE A 88 50.99 -3.01 -18.40
N LEU A 89 50.70 -2.72 -19.67
CA LEU A 89 49.47 -2.05 -20.08
C LEU A 89 48.25 -2.92 -19.79
N GLU A 90 48.34 -4.23 -20.00
CA GLU A 90 47.30 -5.18 -19.63
C GLU A 90 47.08 -5.21 -18.12
N LEU A 91 48.14 -5.20 -17.31
CA LEU A 91 48.06 -5.11 -15.86
C LEU A 91 47.47 -3.77 -15.41
N CYS A 92 47.82 -2.64 -16.04
CA CYS A 92 47.24 -1.32 -15.78
C CYS A 92 45.72 -1.33 -16.12
N ALA A 93 45.33 -1.98 -17.21
CA ALA A 93 43.93 -2.11 -17.62
C ALA A 93 43.12 -2.95 -16.62
N SER A 94 43.63 -4.09 -16.17
CA SER A 94 42.97 -4.99 -15.21
C SER A 94 42.82 -4.35 -13.85
N ARG A 95 43.80 -3.57 -13.39
CA ARG A 95 43.79 -2.85 -12.11
C ARG A 95 43.13 -1.47 -12.17
N LYS A 96 42.63 -1.05 -13.32
CA LYS A 96 42.07 0.29 -13.55
C LYS A 96 43.02 1.41 -13.05
N ALA A 97 44.30 1.33 -13.41
CA ALA A 97 45.36 2.21 -12.95
C ALA A 97 45.75 3.23 -14.03
N PRO A 98 45.01 4.33 -14.27
CA PRO A 98 45.20 5.25 -15.39
C PRO A 98 46.48 6.11 -15.25
N LEU A 99 46.90 6.41 -14.04
CA LEU A 99 48.11 7.19 -13.80
C LEU A 99 49.36 6.41 -14.21
N GLN A 100 49.42 5.16 -13.82
CA GLN A 100 50.51 4.23 -14.17
C GLN A 100 50.51 3.96 -15.70
N GLY A 101 49.35 3.73 -16.28
CA GLY A 101 49.20 3.60 -17.73
C GLY A 101 49.72 4.82 -18.49
N ARG A 102 49.46 6.03 -17.99
CA ARG A 102 50.00 7.28 -18.55
C ARG A 102 51.52 7.39 -18.45
N GLN A 103 52.13 6.89 -17.36
CA GLN A 103 53.58 6.81 -17.24
C GLN A 103 54.17 5.88 -18.29
N VAL A 104 53.57 4.70 -18.50
CA VAL A 104 54.00 3.78 -19.58
C VAL A 104 53.87 4.45 -20.95
N HIS A 105 52.75 5.11 -21.23
CA HIS A 105 52.53 5.86 -22.46
C HIS A 105 53.64 6.91 -22.68
N SER A 106 53.93 7.73 -21.67
CA SER A 106 55.01 8.72 -21.74
C SER A 106 56.37 8.11 -22.00
N HIS A 107 56.63 6.90 -21.50
CA HIS A 107 57.87 6.17 -21.70
C HIS A 107 57.96 5.63 -23.14
N ILE A 108 56.86 5.10 -23.70
CA ILE A 108 56.75 4.68 -25.12
C ILE A 108 57.04 5.86 -26.08
N VAL A 109 56.40 7.01 -25.81
CA VAL A 109 56.60 8.21 -26.64
C VAL A 109 58.05 8.72 -26.63
N LYS A 110 58.74 8.66 -25.48
CA LYS A 110 60.13 9.04 -25.38
C LYS A 110 61.08 8.06 -26.08
N SER A 111 60.63 6.87 -26.33
CA SER A 111 61.37 5.82 -27.03
C SER A 111 61.06 5.88 -28.53
N ASN A 112 61.76 6.79 -29.25
CA ASN A 112 61.53 7.11 -30.67
C ASN A 112 61.38 5.89 -31.60
N SER A 113 61.91 4.72 -31.28
CA SER A 113 61.76 3.49 -32.06
C SER A 113 60.42 2.77 -31.93
N LEU A 114 59.62 3.10 -30.92
CA LEU A 114 58.31 2.46 -30.64
C LEU A 114 57.12 3.43 -30.67
N SER A 115 57.36 4.72 -30.90
CA SER A 115 56.31 5.73 -30.86
C SER A 115 55.23 5.54 -31.94
N ASP A 116 55.57 4.95 -33.08
CA ASP A 116 54.65 4.71 -34.20
C ASP A 116 54.24 3.25 -34.33
N ASP A 117 54.48 2.44 -33.30
CA ASP A 117 54.07 1.03 -33.26
C ASP A 117 52.53 0.91 -33.12
N GLY A 118 51.91 0.47 -34.19
CA GLY A 118 50.43 0.27 -34.23
C GLY A 118 49.89 -0.76 -33.20
N PHE A 119 50.72 -1.72 -32.81
CA PHE A 119 50.35 -2.71 -31.80
C PHE A 119 50.33 -2.06 -30.40
N LEU A 120 51.36 -1.33 -30.02
CA LEU A 120 51.42 -0.64 -28.73
C LEU A 120 50.34 0.45 -28.62
N ARG A 121 50.08 1.20 -29.71
CA ARG A 121 48.98 2.17 -29.76
C ARG A 121 47.64 1.49 -29.52
N THR A 122 47.39 0.34 -30.14
CA THR A 122 46.19 -0.47 -29.89
C THR A 122 46.07 -0.91 -28.42
N LYS A 123 47.13 -1.35 -27.78
CA LYS A 123 47.16 -1.71 -26.36
C LYS A 123 46.95 -0.49 -25.44
N LEU A 124 47.42 0.69 -25.83
CA LEU A 124 47.15 1.94 -25.10
C LEU A 124 45.67 2.32 -25.20
N ILE A 125 45.06 2.23 -26.42
CA ILE A 125 43.62 2.48 -26.59
C ILE A 125 42.81 1.53 -25.70
N PHE A 126 43.13 0.24 -25.68
CA PHE A 126 42.49 -0.75 -24.82
C PHE A 126 42.64 -0.42 -23.32
N MET A 127 43.88 -0.06 -22.91
CA MET A 127 44.16 0.30 -21.49
C MET A 127 43.34 1.55 -21.07
N TYR A 128 43.37 2.64 -21.89
CA TYR A 128 42.62 3.85 -21.60
C TYR A 128 41.12 3.61 -21.62
N GLY A 129 40.64 2.76 -22.52
CA GLY A 129 39.22 2.35 -22.57
C GLY A 129 38.80 1.64 -21.29
N LYS A 130 39.59 0.66 -20.80
CA LYS A 130 39.34 -0.04 -19.54
C LYS A 130 39.42 0.86 -18.31
N CYS A 131 40.25 1.91 -18.35
CA CYS A 131 40.40 2.90 -17.29
C CYS A 131 39.35 4.05 -17.36
N GLY A 132 38.39 4.03 -18.28
CA GLY A 132 37.37 5.08 -18.41
C GLY A 132 37.87 6.39 -19.01
N ARG A 133 39.07 6.42 -19.59
CA ARG A 133 39.71 7.60 -20.16
C ARG A 133 39.47 7.68 -21.69
N LEU A 134 38.20 7.77 -22.07
CA LEU A 134 37.76 7.68 -23.47
C LEU A 134 38.43 8.73 -24.36
N ARG A 135 38.52 10.01 -23.90
CA ARG A 135 39.17 11.09 -24.69
C ARG A 135 40.64 10.80 -25.05
N ASP A 136 41.38 10.16 -24.13
CA ASP A 136 42.77 9.78 -24.37
C ASP A 136 42.83 8.61 -25.38
N ALA A 137 41.88 7.70 -25.37
CA ALA A 137 41.75 6.58 -26.30
C ALA A 137 41.38 7.10 -27.72
N GLU A 138 40.40 8.00 -27.82
CA GLU A 138 39.98 8.67 -29.07
C GLU A 138 41.14 9.37 -29.74
N LYS A 139 41.86 10.20 -28.98
CA LYS A 139 43.01 10.97 -29.52
C LYS A 139 44.09 10.06 -30.12
N LEU A 140 44.42 8.96 -29.40
CA LEU A 140 45.39 7.98 -29.91
C LEU A 140 44.91 7.27 -31.17
N PHE A 141 43.62 6.97 -31.25
CA PHE A 141 43.02 6.32 -32.39
C PHE A 141 43.03 7.26 -33.64
N ASP A 142 42.72 8.54 -33.42
CA ASP A 142 42.71 9.53 -34.48
C ASP A 142 44.13 9.83 -35.02
N GLU A 143 45.15 9.77 -34.18
CA GLU A 143 46.56 9.94 -34.53
C GLU A 143 47.18 8.72 -35.26
N MET A 144 46.46 7.61 -35.40
CA MET A 144 46.94 6.40 -36.05
C MET A 144 46.95 6.55 -37.59
N PRO A 145 48.08 6.41 -38.28
CA PRO A 145 48.15 6.52 -39.74
C PRO A 145 47.44 5.38 -40.46
N SER A 146 47.48 4.17 -39.90
CA SER A 146 46.74 2.99 -40.37
C SER A 146 46.01 2.33 -39.21
N ARG A 147 44.71 2.10 -39.37
CA ARG A 147 43.86 1.56 -38.35
C ARG A 147 43.60 0.08 -38.62
N SER A 148 44.21 -0.80 -37.80
CA SER A 148 43.97 -2.24 -37.87
C SER A 148 42.60 -2.59 -37.26
N ILE A 149 42.06 -3.79 -37.58
CA ILE A 149 40.83 -4.30 -36.98
C ILE A 149 40.90 -4.33 -35.45
N PHE A 150 42.11 -4.57 -34.89
CA PHE A 150 42.32 -4.60 -33.45
C PHE A 150 42.18 -3.21 -32.80
N ALA A 151 42.57 -2.14 -33.51
CA ALA A 151 42.42 -0.77 -33.05
C ALA A 151 40.93 -0.37 -33.02
N TRP A 152 40.19 -0.73 -34.07
CA TRP A 152 38.74 -0.54 -34.13
C TRP A 152 38.01 -1.31 -33.00
N ASN A 153 38.38 -2.58 -32.79
CA ASN A 153 37.81 -3.41 -31.71
C ASN A 153 38.11 -2.81 -30.33
N ALA A 154 39.31 -2.30 -30.10
CA ALA A 154 39.69 -1.66 -28.86
C ALA A 154 38.85 -0.42 -28.59
N LEU A 155 38.59 0.43 -29.60
CA LEU A 155 37.79 1.64 -29.45
C LEU A 155 36.29 1.34 -29.31
N VAL A 156 35.73 0.48 -30.17
CA VAL A 156 34.30 0.04 -30.09
C VAL A 156 34.05 -0.63 -28.73
N GLY A 157 34.94 -1.50 -28.29
CA GLY A 157 34.85 -2.16 -26.97
C GLY A 157 34.99 -1.19 -25.81
N ALA A 158 35.83 -0.15 -25.94
CA ALA A 158 35.95 0.92 -24.96
C ALA A 158 34.63 1.68 -24.77
N TYR A 159 34.01 2.11 -25.88
CA TYR A 159 32.71 2.79 -25.83
C TYR A 159 31.59 1.90 -25.23
N ALA A 160 31.52 0.64 -25.68
CA ALA A 160 30.53 -0.29 -25.17
C ALA A 160 30.70 -0.60 -23.66
N ALA A 161 31.92 -0.59 -23.14
CA ALA A 161 32.21 -0.83 -21.74
C ALA A 161 31.99 0.39 -20.82
N ASN A 162 32.03 1.62 -21.37
CA ASN A 162 31.92 2.87 -20.61
C ASN A 162 30.59 3.59 -20.81
N ALA A 163 29.50 2.85 -21.00
CA ALA A 163 28.14 3.38 -21.13
C ALA A 163 27.98 4.47 -22.23
N ARG A 164 28.71 4.32 -23.34
CA ARG A 164 28.60 5.16 -24.54
C ARG A 164 28.20 4.34 -25.77
N PRO A 165 27.07 3.63 -25.73
CA PRO A 165 26.69 2.68 -26.78
C PRO A 165 26.44 3.34 -28.14
N SER A 166 25.92 4.55 -28.14
CA SER A 166 25.71 5.32 -29.40
C SER A 166 27.03 5.56 -30.15
N LEU A 167 28.11 5.89 -29.42
CA LEU A 167 29.43 6.09 -30.03
C LEU A 167 30.03 4.76 -30.52
N ALA A 168 29.80 3.65 -29.81
CA ALA A 168 30.22 2.34 -30.27
C ALA A 168 29.59 1.96 -31.61
N ILE A 169 28.29 2.22 -31.79
CA ILE A 169 27.59 1.98 -33.06
C ILE A 169 28.07 2.90 -34.15
N ALA A 170 28.27 4.19 -33.88
CA ALA A 170 28.80 5.14 -34.85
C ALA A 170 30.19 4.76 -35.35
N THR A 171 31.10 4.42 -34.42
CA THR A 171 32.48 3.95 -34.73
C THR A 171 32.45 2.66 -35.54
N PHE A 172 31.53 1.75 -35.27
CA PHE A 172 31.32 0.55 -36.10
C PHE A 172 30.85 0.89 -37.51
N GLN A 173 29.99 1.87 -37.67
CA GLN A 173 29.58 2.34 -39.01
C GLN A 173 30.76 2.93 -39.80
N GLU A 174 31.59 3.73 -39.12
CA GLU A 174 32.84 4.29 -39.73
C GLU A 174 33.80 3.19 -40.13
N MET A 175 34.00 2.17 -39.30
CA MET A 175 34.82 0.99 -39.63
C MET A 175 34.33 0.33 -40.93
N ARG A 176 33.01 0.17 -41.09
CA ARG A 176 32.41 -0.43 -42.28
C ARG A 176 32.58 0.42 -43.50
N VAL A 177 32.44 1.76 -43.39
CA VAL A 177 32.67 2.73 -44.47
C VAL A 177 34.13 2.70 -44.90
N SER A 178 35.06 2.46 -43.97
CA SER A 178 36.50 2.30 -44.26
C SER A 178 36.84 0.96 -44.94
N GLY A 179 35.84 0.12 -45.22
CA GLY A 179 36.03 -1.15 -45.92
C GLY A 179 36.59 -2.29 -45.09
N ILE A 180 36.68 -2.13 -43.77
CA ILE A 180 37.18 -3.16 -42.85
C ILE A 180 36.03 -4.11 -42.43
N LEU A 181 36.19 -5.41 -42.68
CA LEU A 181 35.21 -6.41 -42.27
C LEU A 181 35.29 -6.65 -40.75
N PRO A 182 34.14 -6.70 -40.04
CA PRO A 182 34.09 -6.98 -38.65
C PRO A 182 34.43 -8.44 -38.33
N ASP A 183 35.09 -8.67 -37.23
CA ASP A 183 35.30 -9.98 -36.67
C ASP A 183 34.26 -10.30 -35.52
N ALA A 184 34.39 -11.44 -34.91
CA ALA A 184 33.51 -11.87 -33.80
C ALA A 184 33.56 -10.90 -32.60
N CYS A 185 34.73 -10.31 -32.32
CA CYS A 185 34.91 -9.37 -31.22
C CYS A 185 34.18 -8.03 -31.48
N THR A 186 34.31 -7.53 -32.74
CA THR A 186 33.56 -6.33 -33.17
C THR A 186 32.06 -6.56 -33.02
N LEU A 187 31.54 -7.65 -33.62
CA LEU A 187 30.11 -7.93 -33.64
C LEU A 187 29.54 -8.10 -32.22
N ALA A 188 30.22 -8.81 -31.35
CA ALA A 188 29.77 -8.96 -29.97
C ALA A 188 29.73 -7.62 -29.19
N SER A 189 30.72 -6.76 -29.41
CA SER A 189 30.76 -5.42 -28.77
C SER A 189 29.64 -4.51 -29.27
N VAL A 190 29.35 -4.54 -30.58
CA VAL A 190 28.25 -3.79 -31.19
C VAL A 190 26.90 -4.33 -30.74
N LEU A 191 26.70 -5.65 -30.72
CA LEU A 191 25.47 -6.28 -30.20
C LEU A 191 25.21 -5.92 -28.74
N LYS A 192 26.27 -5.87 -27.90
CA LYS A 192 26.17 -5.39 -26.54
C LYS A 192 25.72 -3.92 -26.48
N ALA A 193 26.22 -3.08 -27.38
CA ALA A 193 25.82 -1.67 -27.48
C ALA A 193 24.36 -1.53 -27.95
N CYS A 194 23.92 -2.34 -28.94
CA CYS A 194 22.52 -2.37 -29.39
C CYS A 194 21.57 -2.78 -28.26
N GLY A 195 21.94 -3.80 -27.48
CA GLY A 195 21.16 -4.21 -26.31
C GLY A 195 21.08 -3.14 -25.22
N ALA A 196 22.14 -2.34 -25.05
CA ALA A 196 22.14 -1.25 -24.08
C ALA A 196 21.29 -0.04 -24.50
N LEU A 197 21.02 0.14 -25.81
CA LEU A 197 20.14 1.16 -26.36
C LEU A 197 18.72 0.64 -26.65
N GLU A 198 18.49 -0.64 -26.45
CA GLU A 198 17.26 -1.34 -26.87
C GLU A 198 16.95 -1.17 -28.37
N ASP A 199 18.01 -0.96 -29.18
CA ASP A 199 17.90 -0.74 -30.61
C ASP A 199 17.81 -2.06 -31.38
N VAL A 200 16.58 -2.55 -31.52
CA VAL A 200 16.26 -3.78 -32.27
C VAL A 200 16.68 -3.67 -33.72
N TYR A 201 16.55 -2.51 -34.37
CA TYR A 201 16.83 -2.36 -35.79
C TYR A 201 18.32 -2.54 -36.11
N THR A 202 19.19 -1.83 -35.40
CA THR A 202 20.64 -1.98 -35.56
C THR A 202 21.10 -3.38 -35.11
N GLY A 203 20.50 -3.90 -34.06
CA GLY A 203 20.77 -5.26 -33.58
C GLY A 203 20.43 -6.34 -34.60
N THR A 204 19.24 -6.29 -35.24
CA THR A 204 18.87 -7.24 -36.31
C THR A 204 19.70 -7.09 -37.56
N ALA A 205 20.08 -5.87 -37.96
CA ALA A 205 20.99 -5.61 -39.07
C ALA A 205 22.38 -6.19 -38.79
N THR A 206 22.88 -6.06 -37.56
CA THR A 206 24.16 -6.65 -37.12
C THR A 206 24.09 -8.17 -37.10
N HIS A 207 22.95 -8.76 -36.65
CA HIS A 207 22.70 -10.20 -36.74
C HIS A 207 22.73 -10.69 -38.20
N GLY A 208 22.06 -9.98 -39.14
CA GLY A 208 22.11 -10.29 -40.56
C GLY A 208 23.51 -10.22 -41.15
N LEU A 209 24.35 -9.31 -40.66
CA LEU A 209 25.75 -9.22 -41.03
C LEU A 209 26.56 -10.40 -40.43
N ALA A 210 26.32 -10.79 -39.19
CA ALA A 210 26.93 -11.96 -38.55
C ALA A 210 26.67 -13.24 -39.38
N VAL A 211 25.42 -13.44 -39.82
CA VAL A 211 25.02 -14.57 -40.68
C VAL A 211 25.76 -14.51 -42.04
N LYS A 212 25.85 -13.32 -42.69
CA LYS A 212 26.57 -13.18 -43.96
C LYS A 212 28.07 -13.43 -43.84
N CYS A 213 28.65 -13.15 -42.67
CA CYS A 213 30.07 -13.40 -42.42
C CYS A 213 30.34 -14.84 -41.91
N GLY A 214 29.30 -15.65 -41.67
CA GLY A 214 29.42 -16.98 -41.08
C GLY A 214 29.89 -16.97 -39.63
N LEU A 215 29.64 -15.91 -38.88
CA LEU A 215 30.09 -15.70 -37.51
C LEU A 215 28.96 -15.89 -36.48
N ASP A 216 27.73 -16.07 -36.95
CA ASP A 216 26.53 -16.21 -36.09
C ASP A 216 26.51 -17.48 -35.27
N SER A 217 27.20 -18.54 -35.70
CA SER A 217 27.34 -19.80 -34.99
C SER A 217 28.53 -19.80 -34.00
N THR A 218 29.38 -18.78 -33.97
CA THR A 218 30.43 -18.73 -32.96
C THR A 218 29.84 -18.49 -31.58
N GLY A 219 30.15 -19.31 -30.57
CA GLY A 219 29.57 -19.22 -29.23
C GLY A 219 29.61 -17.81 -28.62
N PHE A 220 30.68 -17.05 -28.90
CA PHE A 220 30.83 -15.67 -28.42
C PHE A 220 29.83 -14.69 -29.05
N VAL A 221 29.55 -14.79 -30.37
CA VAL A 221 28.57 -13.95 -31.06
C VAL A 221 27.15 -14.42 -30.75
N SER A 222 26.91 -15.75 -30.71
CA SER A 222 25.61 -16.30 -30.34
C SER A 222 25.17 -15.87 -28.95
N ASN A 223 26.06 -15.89 -27.96
CA ASN A 223 25.78 -15.39 -26.60
C ASN A 223 25.46 -13.88 -26.59
N ALA A 224 26.18 -13.10 -27.39
CA ALA A 224 25.92 -11.67 -27.54
C ALA A 224 24.58 -11.39 -28.24
N LEU A 225 24.18 -12.21 -29.22
CA LEU A 225 22.88 -12.16 -29.89
C LEU A 225 21.74 -12.49 -28.93
N VAL A 226 21.86 -13.56 -28.17
CA VAL A 226 20.88 -13.93 -27.13
C VAL A 226 20.68 -12.79 -26.14
N SER A 227 21.77 -12.20 -25.62
CA SER A 227 21.72 -11.07 -24.69
C SER A 227 21.11 -9.82 -25.32
N MET A 228 21.43 -9.51 -26.58
CA MET A 228 20.91 -8.36 -27.31
C MET A 228 19.39 -8.47 -27.51
N TYR A 229 18.91 -9.62 -28.01
CA TYR A 229 17.48 -9.82 -28.22
C TYR A 229 16.68 -9.80 -26.92
N ALA A 230 17.25 -10.36 -25.84
CA ALA A 230 16.64 -10.30 -24.50
C ALA A 230 16.44 -8.85 -24.03
N LYS A 231 17.50 -8.04 -24.08
CA LYS A 231 17.44 -6.62 -23.67
C LYS A 231 16.50 -5.78 -24.52
N CYS A 232 16.31 -6.16 -25.79
CA CYS A 232 15.36 -5.51 -26.69
C CYS A 232 13.93 -6.04 -26.55
N GLY A 233 13.59 -6.82 -25.52
CA GLY A 233 12.26 -7.37 -25.29
C GLY A 233 11.83 -8.43 -26.31
N ARG A 234 12.77 -9.05 -27.03
CA ARG A 234 12.51 -10.08 -28.06
C ARG A 234 12.88 -11.49 -27.58
N PHE A 235 12.35 -11.85 -26.42
CA PHE A 235 12.67 -13.13 -25.76
C PHE A 235 12.52 -14.36 -26.68
N GLY A 236 11.43 -14.43 -27.45
CA GLY A 236 11.22 -15.56 -28.38
C GLY A 236 12.31 -15.71 -29.44
N SER A 237 12.99 -14.61 -29.83
CA SER A 237 14.16 -14.66 -30.73
C SER A 237 15.42 -15.11 -29.99
N ALA A 238 15.61 -14.66 -28.76
CA ALA A 238 16.72 -15.11 -27.90
C ALA A 238 16.62 -16.61 -27.63
N ARG A 239 15.42 -17.12 -27.32
CA ARG A 239 15.17 -18.55 -27.07
C ARG A 239 15.50 -19.40 -28.28
N ARG A 240 15.01 -19.02 -29.47
CA ARG A 240 15.31 -19.75 -30.74
C ARG A 240 16.79 -19.79 -31.06
N LEU A 241 17.53 -18.72 -30.79
CA LEU A 241 18.99 -18.72 -31.00
C LEU A 241 19.68 -19.68 -30.01
N PHE A 242 19.28 -19.62 -28.74
CA PHE A 242 19.81 -20.55 -27.74
C PHE A 242 19.52 -22.01 -28.09
N GLU A 243 18.34 -22.35 -28.60
CA GLU A 243 17.97 -23.70 -29.03
C GLU A 243 18.81 -24.17 -30.21
N ARG A 244 19.23 -23.29 -31.14
CA ARG A 244 20.10 -23.60 -32.25
C ARG A 244 21.56 -23.90 -31.90
N MET A 245 22.02 -23.44 -30.71
CA MET A 245 23.42 -23.64 -30.27
C MET A 245 23.75 -25.11 -29.91
N ASP A 246 22.74 -25.95 -29.72
CA ASP A 246 22.79 -27.39 -29.45
C ASP A 246 24.01 -27.86 -28.64
N GLU A 247 24.97 -28.59 -29.24
CA GLU A 247 26.14 -29.15 -28.54
C GLU A 247 27.20 -28.11 -28.13
N GLU A 248 27.14 -26.90 -28.62
CA GLU A 248 28.09 -25.85 -28.33
C GLU A 248 27.70 -24.96 -27.10
N ARG A 249 26.66 -25.37 -26.34
CA ARG A 249 26.21 -24.62 -25.15
C ARG A 249 27.22 -24.76 -24.02
N ASP A 250 27.89 -23.69 -23.72
CA ASP A 250 28.77 -23.58 -22.55
C ASP A 250 28.02 -22.91 -21.36
N VAL A 251 28.67 -22.80 -20.22
CA VAL A 251 28.13 -22.14 -19.02
C VAL A 251 27.69 -20.69 -19.32
N VAL A 252 28.40 -19.99 -20.23
CA VAL A 252 28.09 -18.60 -20.59
C VAL A 252 26.80 -18.53 -21.40
N SER A 253 26.55 -19.51 -22.29
CA SER A 253 25.32 -19.61 -23.07
C SER A 253 24.11 -19.79 -22.16
N TRP A 254 24.19 -20.72 -21.18
CA TRP A 254 23.14 -20.96 -20.19
C TRP A 254 22.89 -19.71 -19.33
N ASN A 255 23.95 -19.06 -18.84
CA ASN A 255 23.83 -17.84 -18.05
C ASN A 255 23.22 -16.67 -18.86
N SER A 256 23.50 -16.62 -20.16
CA SER A 256 22.94 -15.59 -21.04
C SER A 256 21.43 -15.73 -21.19
N ILE A 257 20.92 -16.95 -21.40
CA ILE A 257 19.48 -17.18 -21.50
C ILE A 257 18.77 -17.09 -20.15
N ILE A 258 19.37 -17.58 -19.07
CA ILE A 258 18.85 -17.41 -17.70
C ILE A 258 18.71 -15.93 -17.36
N SER A 259 19.73 -15.13 -17.62
CA SER A 259 19.67 -13.67 -17.43
C SER A 259 18.59 -13.02 -18.30
N ALA A 260 18.39 -13.51 -19.52
CA ALA A 260 17.33 -13.08 -20.41
C ALA A 260 15.93 -13.35 -19.81
N CYS A 261 15.71 -14.55 -19.30
CA CYS A 261 14.45 -14.91 -18.62
C CYS A 261 14.20 -14.09 -17.36
N LEU A 262 15.24 -13.80 -16.57
CA LEU A 262 15.13 -12.95 -15.39
C LEU A 262 14.70 -11.52 -15.76
N GLN A 263 15.28 -10.94 -16.81
CA GLN A 263 14.93 -9.59 -17.27
C GLN A 263 13.50 -9.51 -17.83
N ASP A 264 13.02 -10.58 -18.45
CA ASP A 264 11.65 -10.69 -19.00
C ASP A 264 10.62 -11.12 -17.95
N GLY A 265 11.03 -11.37 -16.70
CA GLY A 265 10.14 -11.79 -15.61
C GLY A 265 9.67 -13.25 -15.72
N GLN A 266 10.30 -14.07 -16.56
CA GLN A 266 9.92 -15.48 -16.78
C GLN A 266 10.61 -16.41 -15.78
N PHE A 267 10.35 -16.21 -14.50
CA PHE A 267 11.05 -16.90 -13.41
C PHE A 267 10.86 -18.42 -13.41
N PHE A 268 9.69 -18.93 -13.81
CA PHE A 268 9.49 -20.39 -13.96
C PHE A 268 10.37 -21.00 -15.06
N GLU A 269 10.59 -20.25 -16.15
CA GLU A 269 11.45 -20.68 -17.24
C GLU A 269 12.91 -20.75 -16.79
N VAL A 270 13.37 -19.84 -15.93
CA VAL A 270 14.71 -19.92 -15.31
C VAL A 270 14.91 -21.25 -14.60
N LEU A 271 13.91 -21.71 -13.82
CA LEU A 271 13.98 -22.97 -13.10
C LEU A 271 13.96 -24.18 -14.04
N THR A 272 13.25 -24.05 -15.15
CA THR A 272 13.21 -25.08 -16.20
C THR A 272 14.58 -25.22 -16.89
N LEU A 273 15.16 -24.09 -17.30
CA LEU A 273 16.50 -24.02 -17.91
C LEU A 273 17.58 -24.52 -16.95
N PHE A 274 17.48 -24.19 -15.67
CA PHE A 274 18.39 -24.70 -14.67
C PHE A 274 18.36 -26.23 -14.56
N ARG A 275 17.17 -26.82 -14.58
CA ARG A 275 17.03 -28.30 -14.61
C ARG A 275 17.60 -28.91 -15.88
N GLU A 276 17.42 -28.28 -17.03
CA GLU A 276 18.00 -28.71 -18.30
C GLU A 276 19.54 -28.65 -18.28
N MET A 277 20.10 -27.55 -17.74
CA MET A 277 21.55 -27.39 -17.54
C MET A 277 22.13 -28.49 -16.65
N GLN A 278 21.42 -28.83 -15.56
CA GLN A 278 21.82 -29.95 -14.70
C GLN A 278 21.79 -31.30 -15.41
N ARG A 279 20.74 -31.56 -16.24
CA ARG A 279 20.66 -32.80 -17.03
C ARG A 279 21.76 -32.90 -18.08
N ALA A 280 22.19 -31.75 -18.63
CA ALA A 280 23.32 -31.67 -19.54
C ALA A 280 24.67 -31.81 -18.82
N SER A 281 24.70 -32.05 -17.50
CA SER A 281 25.89 -32.18 -16.66
C SER A 281 26.85 -30.99 -16.75
N ILE A 282 26.33 -29.80 -17.05
CA ILE A 282 27.11 -28.57 -17.09
C ILE A 282 27.17 -28.01 -15.67
N PRO A 283 28.39 -27.82 -15.10
CA PRO A 283 28.51 -27.30 -13.74
C PRO A 283 28.00 -25.85 -13.64
N MET A 284 27.21 -25.58 -12.62
CA MET A 284 26.82 -24.21 -12.30
C MET A 284 27.99 -23.41 -11.75
N ASN A 285 28.01 -22.13 -12.02
CA ASN A 285 28.92 -21.15 -11.43
C ASN A 285 28.13 -20.12 -10.61
N SER A 286 28.84 -19.21 -9.94
CA SER A 286 28.22 -18.16 -9.09
C SER A 286 27.17 -17.33 -9.82
N TYR A 287 27.34 -17.05 -11.12
CA TYR A 287 26.34 -16.34 -11.93
C TYR A 287 25.04 -17.16 -12.11
N THR A 288 25.18 -18.46 -12.38
CA THR A 288 24.04 -19.35 -12.47
C THR A 288 23.31 -19.42 -11.14
N THR A 289 24.07 -19.59 -10.05
CA THR A 289 23.54 -19.67 -8.68
C THR A 289 22.73 -18.43 -8.33
N VAL A 290 23.30 -17.24 -8.52
CA VAL A 290 22.65 -15.97 -8.24
C VAL A 290 21.36 -15.83 -9.04
N GLY A 291 21.39 -16.16 -10.34
CA GLY A 291 20.20 -16.07 -11.20
C GLY A 291 19.06 -17.00 -10.76
N VAL A 292 19.39 -18.23 -10.37
CA VAL A 292 18.40 -19.23 -9.92
C VAL A 292 17.84 -18.84 -8.54
N LEU A 293 18.69 -18.38 -7.61
CA LEU A 293 18.26 -17.89 -6.30
C LEU A 293 17.34 -16.66 -6.43
N GLN A 294 17.63 -15.77 -7.38
CA GLN A 294 16.75 -14.62 -7.68
C GLN A 294 15.38 -15.11 -8.18
N ALA A 295 15.33 -16.08 -9.09
CA ALA A 295 14.06 -16.64 -9.54
C ALA A 295 13.28 -17.32 -8.40
N CYS A 296 13.97 -18.05 -7.50
CA CYS A 296 13.36 -18.62 -6.30
C CYS A 296 12.78 -17.54 -5.38
N ALA A 297 13.47 -16.40 -5.23
CA ALA A 297 13.03 -15.28 -4.42
C ALA A 297 11.76 -14.64 -4.99
N GLU A 298 11.71 -14.40 -6.29
CA GLU A 298 10.54 -13.81 -6.97
C GLU A 298 9.31 -14.74 -6.95
N LEU A 299 9.53 -16.06 -7.03
CA LEU A 299 8.47 -17.05 -6.95
C LEU A 299 8.12 -17.48 -5.52
N SER A 300 8.77 -16.93 -4.51
CA SER A 300 8.61 -17.30 -3.10
C SER A 300 8.75 -18.80 -2.85
N LEU A 301 9.82 -19.43 -3.39
CA LEU A 301 10.11 -20.86 -3.29
C LEU A 301 11.26 -21.16 -2.29
N PRO A 302 11.04 -21.06 -0.97
CA PRO A 302 12.10 -21.20 0.03
C PRO A 302 12.70 -22.60 0.04
N ARG A 303 11.92 -23.65 -0.22
CA ARG A 303 12.42 -25.04 -0.19
C ARG A 303 13.49 -25.29 -1.26
N LEU A 304 13.24 -24.85 -2.49
CA LEU A 304 14.22 -24.99 -3.57
C LEU A 304 15.47 -24.15 -3.30
N GLY A 305 15.30 -22.95 -2.78
CA GLY A 305 16.43 -22.11 -2.36
C GLY A 305 17.30 -22.79 -1.28
N MET A 306 16.68 -23.44 -0.30
CA MET A 306 17.37 -24.23 0.73
C MET A 306 18.14 -25.43 0.16
N GLU A 307 17.58 -26.13 -0.82
CA GLU A 307 18.25 -27.24 -1.52
C GLU A 307 19.50 -26.75 -2.25
N ILE A 308 19.41 -25.60 -2.94
CA ILE A 308 20.56 -24.98 -3.60
C ILE A 308 21.60 -24.55 -2.56
N HIS A 309 21.21 -23.88 -1.48
CA HIS A 309 22.09 -23.48 -0.39
C HIS A 309 22.81 -24.70 0.22
N ALA A 310 22.08 -25.76 0.53
CA ALA A 310 22.66 -27.02 1.03
C ALA A 310 23.63 -27.66 0.04
N SER A 311 23.35 -27.58 -1.27
CA SER A 311 24.25 -28.08 -2.31
C SER A 311 25.55 -27.27 -2.38
N LEU A 312 25.49 -25.95 -2.23
CA LEU A 312 26.65 -25.08 -2.21
C LEU A 312 27.56 -25.41 -1.00
N LEU A 313 26.97 -25.59 0.18
CA LEU A 313 27.70 -25.94 1.40
C LEU A 313 28.37 -27.31 1.35
N LYS A 314 27.77 -28.30 0.65
CA LYS A 314 28.32 -29.65 0.50
C LYS A 314 29.55 -29.71 -0.40
N ASN A 315 29.74 -28.74 -1.27
CA ASN A 315 30.86 -28.73 -2.21
C ASN A 315 32.15 -28.15 -1.62
N ASP A 316 32.20 -27.90 -0.30
CA ASP A 316 33.32 -27.30 0.44
C ASP A 316 33.89 -26.00 -0.20
N ALA A 317 33.15 -25.41 -1.11
CA ALA A 317 33.52 -24.16 -1.72
C ALA A 317 33.10 -23.01 -0.79
N LYS A 318 34.05 -22.15 -0.45
CA LYS A 318 33.75 -20.92 0.26
C LYS A 318 32.78 -20.08 -0.59
N LEU A 319 31.60 -19.80 -0.06
CA LEU A 319 30.58 -19.01 -0.76
C LEU A 319 31.14 -17.63 -1.13
N GLU A 320 30.93 -17.24 -2.39
CA GLU A 320 31.29 -15.89 -2.82
C GLU A 320 30.28 -14.86 -2.26
N ILE A 321 30.75 -13.63 -2.11
CA ILE A 321 29.92 -12.52 -1.57
C ILE A 321 28.59 -12.36 -2.32
N TYR A 322 28.62 -12.55 -3.65
CA TYR A 322 27.43 -12.44 -4.51
C TYR A 322 26.40 -13.54 -4.22
N GLU A 323 26.84 -14.75 -3.93
CA GLU A 323 26.00 -15.90 -3.58
C GLU A 323 25.36 -15.71 -2.22
N CYS A 324 26.13 -15.24 -1.23
CA CYS A 324 25.64 -14.90 0.08
C CYS A 324 24.59 -13.79 0.01
N ASN A 325 24.85 -12.72 -0.74
CA ASN A 325 23.89 -11.64 -0.94
C ASN A 325 22.59 -12.13 -1.60
N ALA A 326 22.67 -13.02 -2.58
CA ALA A 326 21.50 -13.63 -3.22
C ALA A 326 20.71 -14.53 -2.25
N LEU A 327 21.37 -15.27 -1.36
CA LEU A 327 20.74 -16.05 -0.30
C LEU A 327 20.02 -15.17 0.73
N VAL A 328 20.65 -14.08 1.17
CA VAL A 328 20.05 -13.08 2.06
C VAL A 328 18.77 -12.54 1.44
N VAL A 329 18.80 -12.13 0.16
CA VAL A 329 17.62 -11.61 -0.55
C VAL A 329 16.55 -12.68 -0.68
N LEU A 330 16.91 -13.93 -1.01
CA LEU A 330 15.97 -15.05 -1.11
C LEU A 330 15.22 -15.26 0.20
N TYR A 331 15.95 -15.44 1.29
CA TYR A 331 15.34 -15.72 2.60
C TYR A 331 14.50 -14.55 3.08
N ALA A 332 14.96 -13.32 2.90
CA ALA A 332 14.21 -12.13 3.25
C ALA A 332 12.88 -12.04 2.47
N ARG A 333 12.89 -12.25 1.14
CA ARG A 333 11.67 -12.24 0.32
C ARG A 333 10.70 -13.38 0.63
N CYS A 334 11.22 -14.52 1.08
CA CYS A 334 10.39 -15.64 1.51
C CYS A 334 9.86 -15.49 2.97
N GLY A 335 10.04 -14.36 3.61
CA GLY A 335 9.58 -14.10 4.98
C GLY A 335 10.43 -14.80 6.06
N ARG A 336 11.59 -15.33 5.72
CA ARG A 336 12.49 -16.07 6.62
C ARG A 336 13.68 -15.20 7.06
N ILE A 337 13.37 -14.08 7.71
CA ILE A 337 14.39 -13.08 8.05
C ILE A 337 15.48 -13.62 9.00
N GLY A 338 15.14 -14.59 9.87
CA GLY A 338 16.10 -15.23 10.75
C GLY A 338 17.20 -16.00 10.00
N ASP A 339 16.81 -16.72 8.93
CA ASP A 339 17.78 -17.43 8.09
C ASP A 339 18.61 -16.45 7.24
N ALA A 340 18.00 -15.35 6.79
CA ALA A 340 18.73 -14.28 6.10
C ALA A 340 19.81 -13.68 7.02
N MET A 341 19.46 -13.43 8.28
CA MET A 341 20.39 -12.91 9.27
C MET A 341 21.51 -13.91 9.60
N GLN A 342 21.19 -15.20 9.66
CA GLN A 342 22.20 -16.23 9.88
C GLN A 342 23.24 -16.23 8.75
N VAL A 343 22.80 -16.27 7.49
CA VAL A 343 23.71 -16.21 6.32
C VAL A 343 24.55 -14.93 6.37
N PHE A 344 23.90 -13.79 6.68
CA PHE A 344 24.56 -12.51 6.78
C PHE A 344 25.65 -12.49 7.89
N CYS A 345 25.39 -13.10 9.05
CA CYS A 345 26.37 -13.19 10.13
C CYS A 345 27.56 -14.07 9.78
N GLU A 346 27.32 -15.16 9.03
CA GLU A 346 28.35 -16.12 8.61
C GLU A 346 29.29 -15.57 7.51
N MET A 347 28.93 -14.45 6.85
CA MET A 347 29.79 -13.79 5.86
C MET A 347 31.04 -13.20 6.52
N GLU A 348 32.22 -13.60 6.05
CA GLU A 348 33.51 -13.05 6.54
C GLU A 348 33.73 -11.61 6.07
N GLU A 349 33.43 -11.32 4.81
CA GLU A 349 33.50 -9.98 4.25
C GLU A 349 32.09 -9.53 3.85
N LYS A 350 31.76 -8.29 4.19
CA LYS A 350 30.46 -7.67 3.88
C LYS A 350 30.69 -6.40 3.07
N ASP A 351 30.03 -6.31 1.92
CA ASP A 351 30.05 -5.11 1.09
C ASP A 351 28.77 -4.26 1.28
N ASN A 352 28.67 -3.12 0.61
CA ASN A 352 27.50 -2.26 0.69
C ASN A 352 26.22 -2.99 0.24
N VAL A 353 26.36 -3.96 -0.69
CA VAL A 353 25.19 -4.73 -1.17
C VAL A 353 24.71 -5.67 -0.08
N SER A 354 25.62 -6.27 0.70
CA SER A 354 25.28 -7.15 1.84
C SER A 354 24.45 -6.40 2.88
N TRP A 355 24.91 -5.22 3.29
CA TRP A 355 24.23 -4.37 4.26
C TRP A 355 22.87 -3.91 3.76
N ASN A 356 22.80 -3.43 2.51
CA ASN A 356 21.57 -2.97 1.88
C ASN A 356 20.55 -4.08 1.67
N SER A 357 21.02 -5.30 1.35
CA SER A 357 20.14 -6.47 1.19
C SER A 357 19.46 -6.83 2.51
N MET A 358 20.19 -6.82 3.62
CA MET A 358 19.61 -7.09 4.93
C MET A 358 18.66 -5.99 5.38
N LEU A 359 19.04 -4.72 5.18
CA LEU A 359 18.21 -3.56 5.50
C LEU A 359 16.87 -3.60 4.73
N SER A 360 16.95 -3.84 3.42
CA SER A 360 15.77 -3.99 2.58
C SER A 360 14.93 -5.20 2.98
N GLY A 361 15.57 -6.27 3.44
CA GLY A 361 14.92 -7.47 3.96
C GLY A 361 14.05 -7.18 5.18
N TYR A 362 14.54 -6.43 6.14
CA TYR A 362 13.74 -6.00 7.30
C TYR A 362 12.54 -5.15 6.86
N VAL A 363 12.76 -4.17 5.97
CA VAL A 363 11.69 -3.28 5.48
C VAL A 363 10.60 -4.05 4.75
N GLN A 364 10.96 -5.02 3.90
CA GLN A 364 10.02 -5.85 3.14
C GLN A 364 9.18 -6.75 4.04
N ASN A 365 9.73 -7.19 5.16
CA ASN A 365 9.02 -8.02 6.14
C ASN A 365 8.25 -7.22 7.20
N GLY A 366 8.16 -5.89 7.05
CA GLY A 366 7.42 -5.05 7.99
C GLY A 366 8.10 -4.81 9.33
N LEU A 367 9.35 -5.23 9.47
CA LEU A 367 10.17 -5.09 10.68
C LEU A 367 10.89 -3.73 10.65
N TYR A 368 10.08 -2.66 10.75
CA TYR A 368 10.58 -1.29 10.50
C TYR A 368 11.48 -0.79 11.62
N GLN A 369 11.17 -1.15 12.87
CA GLN A 369 12.00 -0.74 14.01
C GLN A 369 13.34 -1.47 13.99
N GLU A 370 13.34 -2.75 13.68
CA GLU A 370 14.55 -3.57 13.54
C GLU A 370 15.44 -3.05 12.39
N ALA A 371 14.83 -2.58 11.28
CA ALA A 371 15.57 -1.94 10.18
C ALA A 371 16.28 -0.67 10.64
N ILE A 372 15.61 0.16 11.45
CA ILE A 372 16.19 1.39 11.99
C ILE A 372 17.31 1.08 12.99
N ASP A 373 17.08 0.14 13.90
CA ASP A 373 18.07 -0.26 14.91
C ASP A 373 19.31 -0.86 14.25
N PHE A 374 19.12 -1.72 13.25
CA PHE A 374 20.20 -2.29 12.43
C PHE A 374 20.99 -1.19 11.70
N PHE A 375 20.31 -0.19 11.13
CA PHE A 375 20.97 0.94 10.48
C PHE A 375 21.83 1.75 11.47
N CYS A 376 21.35 1.97 12.69
CA CYS A 376 22.13 2.64 13.74
C CYS A 376 23.36 1.83 14.14
N GLU A 377 23.23 0.50 14.23
CA GLU A 377 24.33 -0.41 14.56
C GLU A 377 25.44 -0.33 13.50
N ILE A 378 25.09 -0.45 12.22
CA ILE A 378 26.06 -0.44 11.13
C ILE A 378 26.77 0.92 10.98
N LEU A 379 26.08 2.02 11.26
CA LEU A 379 26.73 3.35 11.33
C LEU A 379 27.76 3.41 12.45
N GLY A 380 27.46 2.77 13.60
CA GLY A 380 28.42 2.63 14.72
C GLY A 380 29.67 1.81 14.38
N LEU A 381 29.55 0.87 13.43
CA LEU A 381 30.67 0.09 12.89
C LEU A 381 31.51 0.84 11.83
N GLY A 382 31.15 2.10 11.52
CA GLY A 382 31.85 2.93 10.55
C GLY A 382 31.37 2.74 9.09
N PHE A 383 30.20 2.11 8.89
CA PHE A 383 29.60 2.01 7.57
C PHE A 383 29.20 3.39 7.03
N GLU A 384 29.57 3.68 5.80
CA GLU A 384 29.09 4.87 5.11
C GLU A 384 27.83 4.55 4.30
N ALA A 385 26.68 5.02 4.80
CA ALA A 385 25.42 4.80 4.11
C ALA A 385 25.42 5.46 2.73
N ASP A 386 25.01 4.69 1.75
CA ASP A 386 24.80 5.11 0.38
C ASP A 386 23.33 5.51 0.14
N GLN A 387 23.00 5.84 -1.10
CA GLN A 387 21.67 6.18 -1.54
C GLN A 387 20.64 5.07 -1.23
N VAL A 388 20.99 3.80 -1.44
CA VAL A 388 20.09 2.65 -1.24
C VAL A 388 19.77 2.44 0.23
N SER A 389 20.79 2.56 1.10
CA SER A 389 20.61 2.50 2.55
C SER A 389 19.64 3.56 3.04
N LEU A 390 19.82 4.82 2.58
CA LEU A 390 18.97 5.94 2.97
C LEU A 390 17.53 5.77 2.51
N ILE A 391 17.30 5.28 1.29
CA ILE A 391 15.97 4.97 0.77
C ILE A 391 15.28 3.91 1.65
N SER A 392 15.99 2.86 2.01
CA SER A 392 15.45 1.78 2.84
C SER A 392 15.07 2.28 4.24
N VAL A 393 15.97 3.00 4.90
CA VAL A 393 15.76 3.51 6.26
C VAL A 393 14.72 4.63 6.32
N ALA A 394 14.70 5.53 5.34
CA ALA A 394 13.66 6.56 5.25
C ALA A 394 12.27 5.92 5.03
N SER A 395 12.19 4.90 4.19
CA SER A 395 10.95 4.13 4.00
C SER A 395 10.50 3.44 5.29
N ALA A 396 11.43 2.83 6.05
CA ALA A 396 11.15 2.24 7.36
C ALA A 396 10.63 3.29 8.35
N SER A 397 11.30 4.45 8.44
CA SER A 397 10.92 5.55 9.33
C SER A 397 9.52 6.10 9.00
N GLY A 398 9.18 6.22 7.72
CA GLY A 398 7.85 6.64 7.29
C GLY A 398 6.77 5.63 7.66
N ARG A 399 7.05 4.34 7.49
CA ARG A 399 6.08 3.28 7.80
C ARG A 399 5.92 3.00 9.30
N SER A 400 6.97 3.23 10.10
CA SER A 400 6.89 3.16 11.57
C SER A 400 6.17 4.36 12.19
N GLY A 401 5.93 5.44 11.43
CA GLY A 401 5.37 6.69 11.93
C GLY A 401 6.27 7.43 12.90
N ASN A 402 7.55 7.03 13.02
CA ASN A 402 8.47 7.62 13.98
C ASN A 402 9.06 8.94 13.49
N ARG A 403 8.48 10.03 13.96
CA ARG A 403 8.81 11.41 13.56
C ARG A 403 10.25 11.83 13.85
N LEU A 404 10.84 11.33 14.96
CA LEU A 404 12.20 11.68 15.36
C LEU A 404 13.22 11.02 14.45
N HIS A 405 13.11 9.73 14.20
CA HIS A 405 14.01 9.00 13.31
C HIS A 405 13.98 9.56 11.88
N GLY A 406 12.79 9.96 11.38
CA GLY A 406 12.69 10.59 10.07
C GLY A 406 13.53 11.85 9.94
N LYS A 407 13.53 12.72 10.97
CA LYS A 407 14.38 13.92 11.00
C LYS A 407 15.87 13.59 11.08
N GLU A 408 16.25 12.57 11.84
CA GLU A 408 17.64 12.11 11.98
C GLU A 408 18.17 11.57 10.65
N VAL A 409 17.38 10.75 9.95
CA VAL A 409 17.72 10.23 8.62
C VAL A 409 17.89 11.38 7.61
N HIS A 410 16.99 12.34 7.60
CA HIS A 410 17.11 13.52 6.73
C HIS A 410 18.35 14.36 7.07
N ALA A 411 18.61 14.59 8.36
CA ALA A 411 19.81 15.31 8.79
C ALA A 411 21.11 14.56 8.40
N TYR A 412 21.10 13.23 8.42
CA TYR A 412 22.22 12.43 7.91
C TYR A 412 22.38 12.61 6.40
N ALA A 413 21.30 12.52 5.63
CA ALA A 413 21.32 12.74 4.18
C ALA A 413 21.90 14.13 3.83
N MET A 414 21.46 15.18 4.54
CA MET A 414 21.98 16.55 4.36
C MET A 414 23.47 16.65 4.63
N ARG A 415 23.98 16.05 5.71
CA ARG A 415 25.41 16.08 6.04
C ARG A 415 26.28 15.40 4.98
N ARG A 416 25.72 14.40 4.28
CA ARG A 416 26.41 13.66 3.21
C ARG A 416 26.14 14.27 1.81
N GLY A 417 25.34 15.31 1.71
CA GLY A 417 24.95 15.90 0.43
C GLY A 417 24.09 15.02 -0.46
N LEU A 418 23.43 14.00 0.12
CA LEU A 418 22.56 13.05 -0.58
C LEU A 418 21.09 13.50 -0.62
N ASP A 419 20.75 14.57 0.10
CA ASP A 419 19.40 15.15 0.13
C ASP A 419 19.00 15.81 -1.20
N SER A 420 19.97 16.13 -2.04
CA SER A 420 19.77 16.67 -3.39
C SER A 420 19.58 15.59 -4.46
N ASP A 421 19.82 14.31 -4.11
CA ASP A 421 19.52 13.20 -5.00
C ASP A 421 18.00 13.01 -5.14
N LEU A 422 17.56 12.78 -6.39
CA LEU A 422 16.14 12.75 -6.71
C LEU A 422 15.38 11.59 -6.02
N GLN A 423 16.00 10.41 -5.97
CA GLN A 423 15.37 9.23 -5.37
C GLN A 423 15.31 9.35 -3.85
N VAL A 424 16.39 9.81 -3.21
CA VAL A 424 16.42 10.09 -1.77
C VAL A 424 15.41 11.18 -1.43
N GLY A 425 15.37 12.26 -2.20
CA GLY A 425 14.41 13.35 -2.02
C GLY A 425 12.96 12.89 -2.12
N ASN A 426 12.62 12.08 -3.12
CA ASN A 426 11.28 11.50 -3.27
C ASN A 426 10.91 10.60 -2.08
N THR A 427 11.87 9.81 -1.59
CA THR A 427 11.64 8.96 -0.40
C THR A 427 11.47 9.78 0.88
N LEU A 428 12.21 10.88 1.04
CA LEU A 428 12.04 11.80 2.17
C LEU A 428 10.67 12.50 2.13
N ILE A 429 10.17 12.86 0.95
CA ILE A 429 8.80 13.41 0.80
C ILE A 429 7.76 12.38 1.24
N ASP A 430 7.88 11.12 0.78
CA ASP A 430 6.99 10.01 1.18
C ASP A 430 7.06 9.76 2.70
N MET A 431 8.26 9.70 3.25
CA MET A 431 8.50 9.51 4.68
C MET A 431 7.82 10.60 5.53
N TYR A 432 8.04 11.88 5.21
CA TYR A 432 7.43 12.98 5.95
C TYR A 432 5.91 12.99 5.79
N SER A 433 5.40 12.66 4.61
CA SER A 433 3.97 12.56 4.36
C SER A 433 3.31 11.46 5.22
N LYS A 434 3.97 10.30 5.37
CA LYS A 434 3.50 9.20 6.22
C LYS A 434 3.60 9.49 7.73
N CYS A 435 4.47 10.42 8.11
CA CYS A 435 4.61 10.87 9.49
C CYS A 435 3.73 12.09 9.83
N ASP A 436 2.77 12.48 8.99
CA ASP A 436 1.92 13.67 9.12
C ASP A 436 2.68 15.02 9.14
N PHE A 437 3.89 15.04 8.59
CA PHE A 437 4.70 16.25 8.48
C PHE A 437 4.71 16.81 7.05
N VAL A 438 3.54 17.06 6.49
CA VAL A 438 3.37 17.53 5.11
C VAL A 438 4.16 18.81 4.81
N ASP A 439 4.28 19.71 5.78
CA ASP A 439 5.02 20.97 5.60
C ASP A 439 6.54 20.72 5.40
N TYR A 440 7.11 19.71 6.08
CA TYR A 440 8.49 19.28 5.83
C TYR A 440 8.62 18.58 4.46
N ALA A 441 7.63 17.77 4.08
CA ALA A 441 7.59 17.16 2.76
C ALA A 441 7.57 18.23 1.65
N GLU A 442 6.76 19.29 1.80
CA GLU A 442 6.74 20.44 0.89
C GLU A 442 8.11 21.13 0.83
N HIS A 443 8.75 21.34 1.98
CA HIS A 443 10.07 21.96 2.01
C HIS A 443 11.11 21.16 1.23
N VAL A 444 11.16 19.84 1.42
CA VAL A 444 12.04 18.95 0.65
C VAL A 444 11.68 19.02 -0.83
N PHE A 445 10.39 18.95 -1.17
CA PHE A 445 9.92 19.00 -2.54
C PHE A 445 10.36 20.29 -3.26
N TYR A 446 10.22 21.46 -2.63
CA TYR A 446 10.62 22.71 -3.25
C TYR A 446 12.14 22.88 -3.35
N LYS A 447 12.90 22.27 -2.44
CA LYS A 447 14.37 22.27 -2.45
C LYS A 447 14.98 21.44 -3.56
N LEU A 448 14.29 20.41 -4.06
CA LEU A 448 14.77 19.60 -5.18
C LEU A 448 15.00 20.45 -6.45
N HIS A 449 16.20 20.37 -7.01
CA HIS A 449 16.62 21.15 -8.21
C HIS A 449 15.86 20.70 -9.47
N SER A 450 15.68 19.41 -9.66
CA SER A 450 14.87 18.81 -10.72
C SER A 450 13.73 17.99 -10.10
N LYS A 451 12.58 18.02 -10.74
CA LYS A 451 11.40 17.27 -10.31
C LYS A 451 10.90 16.43 -11.47
N ASP A 452 10.83 15.14 -11.28
CA ASP A 452 10.25 14.20 -12.24
C ASP A 452 8.76 13.92 -11.92
N CYS A 453 8.13 13.10 -12.73
CA CYS A 453 6.74 12.69 -12.52
C CYS A 453 6.56 12.05 -11.14
N VAL A 454 7.55 11.26 -10.67
CA VAL A 454 7.51 10.59 -9.36
C VAL A 454 7.49 11.61 -8.22
N SER A 455 8.33 12.66 -8.30
CA SER A 455 8.35 13.73 -7.27
C SER A 455 6.99 14.40 -7.11
N TRP A 456 6.35 14.76 -8.22
CA TRP A 456 5.03 15.36 -8.20
C TRP A 456 3.96 14.40 -7.69
N THR A 457 3.99 13.16 -8.16
CA THR A 457 3.05 12.12 -7.72
C THR A 457 3.15 11.85 -6.22
N THR A 458 4.38 11.74 -5.70
CA THR A 458 4.64 11.52 -4.26
C THR A 458 4.11 12.68 -3.41
N MET A 459 4.37 13.93 -3.83
CA MET A 459 3.90 15.10 -3.08
C MET A 459 2.36 15.23 -3.12
N ILE A 460 1.75 15.00 -4.28
CA ILE A 460 0.29 15.01 -4.44
C ILE A 460 -0.35 13.90 -3.59
N ALA A 461 0.20 12.69 -3.61
CA ALA A 461 -0.25 11.58 -2.80
C ALA A 461 -0.13 11.87 -1.30
N GLY A 462 1.00 12.45 -0.88
CA GLY A 462 1.20 12.87 0.50
C GLY A 462 0.18 13.92 0.97
N CYS A 463 -0.12 14.91 0.14
CA CYS A 463 -1.18 15.88 0.43
C CYS A 463 -2.56 15.23 0.53
N ALA A 464 -2.89 14.30 -0.39
CA ALA A 464 -4.18 13.62 -0.40
C ALA A 464 -4.37 12.70 0.83
N GLN A 465 -3.33 11.95 1.20
CA GLN A 465 -3.34 11.07 2.38
C GLN A 465 -3.52 11.84 3.69
N ASN A 466 -2.95 13.05 3.77
CA ASN A 466 -3.05 13.90 4.95
C ASN A 466 -4.23 14.90 4.89
N SER A 467 -5.26 14.59 4.14
CA SER A 467 -6.49 15.40 4.01
C SER A 467 -6.27 16.85 3.53
N ARG A 468 -5.09 17.16 2.98
CA ARG A 468 -4.81 18.48 2.37
C ARG A 468 -5.24 18.50 0.90
N TYR A 469 -6.49 18.14 0.65
CA TYR A 469 -7.05 17.92 -0.68
C TYR A 469 -6.94 19.14 -1.62
N SER A 470 -7.22 20.33 -1.12
CA SER A 470 -7.11 21.58 -1.89
C SER A 470 -5.70 21.79 -2.44
N LYS A 471 -4.69 21.47 -1.63
CA LYS A 471 -3.29 21.58 -2.02
C LYS A 471 -2.91 20.53 -3.06
N ALA A 472 -3.37 19.29 -2.90
CA ALA A 472 -3.16 18.23 -3.90
C ALA A 472 -3.71 18.65 -5.28
N VAL A 473 -4.90 19.26 -5.32
CA VAL A 473 -5.51 19.77 -6.55
C VAL A 473 -4.73 20.95 -7.13
N GLU A 474 -4.22 21.85 -6.30
CA GLU A 474 -3.38 22.98 -6.73
C GLU A 474 -2.09 22.49 -7.42
N LEU A 475 -1.40 21.51 -6.79
CA LEU A 475 -0.20 20.90 -7.33
C LEU A 475 -0.48 20.20 -8.67
N PHE A 476 -1.57 19.45 -8.77
CA PHE A 476 -1.99 18.81 -10.01
C PHE A 476 -2.25 19.80 -11.14
N ARG A 477 -2.92 20.92 -10.85
CA ARG A 477 -3.12 21.99 -11.83
C ARG A 477 -1.81 22.62 -12.28
N ARG A 478 -0.81 22.65 -11.40
CA ARG A 478 0.54 23.13 -11.76
C ARG A 478 1.23 22.16 -12.70
N VAL A 479 1.19 20.85 -12.42
CA VAL A 479 1.71 19.79 -13.32
C VAL A 479 1.11 19.93 -14.72
N GLN A 480 -0.21 20.18 -14.82
CA GLN A 480 -0.88 20.37 -16.11
C GLN A 480 -0.43 21.65 -16.83
N ARG A 481 -0.23 22.76 -16.09
CA ARG A 481 0.26 24.03 -16.66
C ARG A 481 1.68 23.93 -17.16
N ASP A 482 2.52 23.16 -16.46
CA ASP A 482 3.93 22.93 -16.84
C ASP A 482 4.05 21.93 -18.01
N GLY A 483 2.92 21.46 -18.57
CA GLY A 483 2.85 20.55 -19.72
C GLY A 483 3.29 19.12 -19.44
N MET A 484 3.46 18.76 -18.18
CA MET A 484 3.84 17.41 -17.79
C MET A 484 2.62 16.47 -17.89
N LYS A 485 2.84 15.26 -18.40
CA LYS A 485 1.79 14.23 -18.45
C LYS A 485 1.66 13.54 -17.09
N ALA A 486 0.45 13.51 -16.55
CA ALA A 486 0.17 12.75 -15.35
C ALA A 486 0.17 11.25 -15.67
N ASP A 487 0.65 10.45 -14.73
CA ASP A 487 0.57 9.00 -14.75
C ASP A 487 -0.67 8.48 -14.01
N SER A 488 -0.92 7.16 -14.07
CA SER A 488 -2.06 6.52 -13.40
C SER A 488 -2.02 6.71 -11.88
N MET A 489 -0.83 6.72 -11.26
CA MET A 489 -0.66 6.89 -9.82
C MET A 489 -1.04 8.30 -9.36
N MET A 490 -0.65 9.32 -10.13
CA MET A 490 -1.03 10.71 -9.87
C MET A 490 -2.54 10.90 -9.98
N ILE A 491 -3.17 10.31 -11.02
CA ILE A 491 -4.61 10.35 -11.19
C ILE A 491 -5.31 9.67 -10.01
N GLY A 492 -4.83 8.50 -9.56
CA GLY A 492 -5.35 7.81 -8.38
C GLY A 492 -5.32 8.70 -7.12
N SER A 493 -4.22 9.39 -6.89
CA SER A 493 -4.06 10.32 -5.76
C SER A 493 -5.03 11.50 -5.82
N ILE A 494 -5.27 12.04 -7.01
CA ILE A 494 -6.25 13.13 -7.21
C ILE A 494 -7.68 12.61 -7.06
N LEU A 495 -7.98 11.38 -7.48
CA LEU A 495 -9.28 10.76 -7.23
C LEU A 495 -9.55 10.61 -5.73
N GLN A 496 -8.55 10.25 -4.93
CA GLN A 496 -8.65 10.26 -3.47
C GLN A 496 -8.97 11.66 -2.93
N ALA A 497 -8.34 12.71 -3.45
CA ALA A 497 -8.68 14.09 -3.07
C ALA A 497 -10.11 14.48 -3.51
N CYS A 498 -10.59 14.00 -4.67
CA CYS A 498 -11.97 14.21 -5.12
C CYS A 498 -12.98 13.55 -4.17
N SER A 499 -12.67 12.34 -3.69
CA SER A 499 -13.45 11.60 -2.69
C SER A 499 -13.55 12.40 -1.40
N GLY A 500 -12.41 12.75 -0.78
CA GLY A 500 -12.39 13.47 0.49
C GLY A 500 -13.05 14.86 0.47
N MET A 501 -13.15 15.50 -0.72
CA MET A 501 -13.89 16.77 -0.89
C MET A 501 -15.33 16.57 -1.38
N ALA A 502 -15.74 15.37 -1.70
CA ALA A 502 -17.02 15.07 -2.37
C ALA A 502 -17.28 15.94 -3.62
N CYS A 503 -16.21 16.31 -4.36
CA CYS A 503 -16.25 17.32 -5.41
C CYS A 503 -16.53 16.71 -6.79
N LEU A 504 -17.81 16.57 -7.13
CA LEU A 504 -18.26 16.03 -8.42
C LEU A 504 -17.74 16.77 -9.67
N PRO A 505 -17.65 18.14 -9.71
CA PRO A 505 -17.08 18.83 -10.87
C PRO A 505 -15.63 18.44 -11.17
N LEU A 506 -14.79 18.36 -10.14
CA LEU A 506 -13.39 17.97 -10.27
C LEU A 506 -13.26 16.50 -10.72
N LEU A 507 -14.03 15.60 -10.10
CA LEU A 507 -14.09 14.19 -10.51
C LEU A 507 -14.37 14.03 -12.00
N LYS A 508 -15.35 14.80 -12.55
CA LYS A 508 -15.65 14.77 -13.99
C LYS A 508 -14.49 15.23 -14.86
N GLN A 509 -13.76 16.26 -14.42
CA GLN A 509 -12.59 16.78 -15.13
C GLN A 509 -11.45 15.74 -15.15
N VAL A 510 -11.15 15.14 -13.99
CA VAL A 510 -10.11 14.13 -13.83
C VAL A 510 -10.45 12.86 -14.63
N HIS A 511 -11.70 12.37 -14.55
CA HIS A 511 -12.16 11.22 -15.34
C HIS A 511 -12.03 11.51 -16.84
N GLY A 512 -12.49 12.70 -17.30
CA GLY A 512 -12.33 13.12 -18.69
C GLY A 512 -10.88 13.25 -19.13
N TYR A 513 -9.97 13.66 -18.24
CA TYR A 513 -8.53 13.67 -18.50
C TYR A 513 -8.00 12.25 -18.70
N ALA A 514 -8.32 11.34 -17.79
CA ALA A 514 -7.88 9.94 -17.85
C ALA A 514 -8.34 9.24 -19.14
N ILE A 515 -9.58 9.50 -19.59
CA ILE A 515 -10.11 8.99 -20.89
C ILE A 515 -9.26 9.51 -22.06
N ARG A 516 -9.06 10.84 -22.14
CA ARG A 516 -8.36 11.46 -23.28
C ARG A 516 -6.90 11.01 -23.40
N HIS A 517 -6.26 10.66 -22.29
CA HIS A 517 -4.86 10.23 -22.27
C HIS A 517 -4.67 8.73 -22.25
N GLY A 518 -5.76 7.95 -22.31
CA GLY A 518 -5.69 6.48 -22.31
C GLY A 518 -5.15 5.88 -21.02
N LEU A 519 -5.33 6.55 -19.88
CA LEU A 519 -4.81 6.13 -18.57
C LEU A 519 -5.72 5.18 -17.82
N LEU A 520 -6.91 4.89 -18.35
CA LEU A 520 -7.89 4.04 -17.69
C LEU A 520 -7.45 2.58 -17.72
N ASP A 521 -6.79 2.17 -16.67
CA ASP A 521 -6.57 0.78 -16.32
C ASP A 521 -7.69 0.26 -15.40
N LEU A 522 -7.63 -1.00 -15.01
CA LEU A 522 -8.64 -1.63 -14.16
C LEU A 522 -8.70 -0.96 -12.77
N VAL A 523 -7.54 -0.63 -12.20
CA VAL A 523 -7.42 -0.01 -10.87
C VAL A 523 -8.07 1.37 -10.85
N LEU A 524 -7.77 2.22 -11.84
CA LEU A 524 -8.38 3.55 -11.95
C LEU A 524 -9.89 3.50 -12.19
N ASN A 525 -10.36 2.55 -13.03
CA ASN A 525 -11.79 2.35 -13.22
C ASN A 525 -12.50 1.99 -11.91
N ASN A 526 -11.92 1.08 -11.11
CA ASN A 526 -12.46 0.70 -9.81
C ASN A 526 -12.50 1.90 -8.85
N THR A 527 -11.41 2.67 -8.77
CA THR A 527 -11.35 3.90 -7.96
C THR A 527 -12.40 4.93 -8.41
N ILE A 528 -12.61 5.11 -9.71
CA ILE A 528 -13.63 6.03 -10.25
C ILE A 528 -15.05 5.58 -9.88
N ILE A 529 -15.32 4.27 -9.87
CA ILE A 529 -16.60 3.71 -9.40
C ILE A 529 -16.83 4.09 -7.95
N ASP A 530 -15.84 3.88 -7.09
CA ASP A 530 -15.91 4.19 -5.66
C ASP A 530 -16.19 5.68 -5.44
N VAL A 531 -15.40 6.57 -6.07
CA VAL A 531 -15.58 8.03 -5.90
C VAL A 531 -16.91 8.54 -6.45
N TYR A 532 -17.43 7.99 -7.58
CA TYR A 532 -18.78 8.32 -8.01
C TYR A 532 -19.84 7.84 -7.02
N GLY A 533 -19.62 6.68 -6.39
CA GLY A 533 -20.49 6.14 -5.34
C GLY A 533 -20.55 7.08 -4.12
N GLU A 534 -19.39 7.54 -3.64
CA GLU A 534 -19.29 8.50 -2.53
C GLU A 534 -19.92 9.86 -2.85
N CYS A 535 -19.82 10.29 -4.11
CA CYS A 535 -20.53 11.50 -4.57
C CYS A 535 -22.03 11.28 -4.81
N GLY A 536 -22.62 10.13 -4.50
CA GLY A 536 -24.04 9.81 -4.71
C GLY A 536 -24.46 9.72 -6.19
N LYS A 537 -23.51 9.49 -7.11
CA LYS A 537 -23.79 9.43 -8.56
C LYS A 537 -23.74 8.01 -9.11
N VAL A 538 -24.53 7.14 -8.50
CA VAL A 538 -24.63 5.71 -8.82
C VAL A 538 -24.78 5.43 -10.31
N SER A 539 -25.63 6.18 -11.02
CA SER A 539 -25.84 5.98 -12.47
C SER A 539 -24.57 6.19 -13.31
N ARG A 540 -23.60 6.99 -12.82
CA ARG A 540 -22.30 7.16 -13.48
C ARG A 540 -21.35 6.02 -13.13
N ALA A 541 -21.33 5.60 -11.87
CA ALA A 541 -20.59 4.41 -11.44
C ALA A 541 -21.00 3.17 -12.26
N CYS A 542 -22.31 2.94 -12.42
CA CYS A 542 -22.84 1.86 -13.28
C CYS A 542 -22.34 1.92 -14.72
N ARG A 543 -22.24 3.13 -15.30
CA ARG A 543 -21.71 3.27 -16.67
C ARG A 543 -20.25 2.90 -16.77
N VAL A 544 -19.42 3.34 -15.80
CA VAL A 544 -18.00 2.97 -15.76
C VAL A 544 -17.87 1.46 -15.57
N PHE A 545 -18.60 0.86 -14.64
CA PHE A 545 -18.63 -0.59 -14.42
C PHE A 545 -19.02 -1.36 -15.70
N GLY A 546 -19.97 -0.82 -16.47
CA GLY A 546 -20.40 -1.40 -17.75
C GLY A 546 -19.32 -1.36 -18.84
N THR A 547 -18.35 -0.44 -18.79
CA THR A 547 -17.26 -0.34 -19.78
C THR A 547 -16.13 -1.33 -19.52
N ILE A 548 -16.00 -1.84 -18.32
CA ILE A 548 -14.95 -2.82 -17.96
C ILE A 548 -15.32 -4.17 -18.62
N ARG A 549 -14.43 -4.69 -19.47
CA ARG A 549 -14.63 -5.99 -20.17
C ARG A 549 -14.36 -7.15 -19.21
N ASP A 550 -13.18 -7.20 -18.65
CA ASP A 550 -12.72 -8.25 -17.73
C ASP A 550 -12.78 -7.72 -16.31
N LYS A 551 -13.90 -7.97 -15.63
CA LYS A 551 -14.14 -7.52 -14.26
C LYS A 551 -13.49 -8.45 -13.26
N ASP A 552 -12.60 -7.92 -12.44
CA ASP A 552 -12.01 -8.65 -11.31
C ASP A 552 -12.90 -8.57 -10.05
N VAL A 553 -12.50 -9.24 -9.00
CA VAL A 553 -13.19 -9.22 -7.69
C VAL A 553 -13.36 -7.79 -7.18
N VAL A 554 -12.34 -6.93 -7.37
CA VAL A 554 -12.36 -5.54 -6.91
C VAL A 554 -13.42 -4.73 -7.65
N SER A 555 -13.55 -4.90 -8.98
CA SER A 555 -14.58 -4.22 -9.79
C SER A 555 -16.00 -4.50 -9.29
N TRP A 556 -16.30 -5.78 -9.04
CA TRP A 556 -17.58 -6.19 -8.50
C TRP A 556 -17.80 -5.64 -7.09
N THR A 557 -16.79 -5.72 -6.23
CA THR A 557 -16.84 -5.23 -4.84
C THR A 557 -17.08 -3.73 -4.78
N SER A 558 -16.37 -2.93 -5.58
CA SER A 558 -16.54 -1.48 -5.66
C SER A 558 -17.98 -1.11 -6.06
N MET A 559 -18.56 -1.83 -7.04
CA MET A 559 -19.92 -1.53 -7.46
C MET A 559 -20.97 -1.99 -6.43
N ILE A 560 -20.76 -3.14 -5.77
CA ILE A 560 -21.62 -3.61 -4.66
C ILE A 560 -21.58 -2.59 -3.51
N THR A 561 -20.39 -2.11 -3.14
CA THR A 561 -20.18 -1.09 -2.11
C THR A 561 -20.86 0.23 -2.50
N CYS A 562 -20.73 0.64 -3.76
CA CYS A 562 -21.43 1.81 -4.29
C CYS A 562 -22.95 1.70 -4.10
N TYR A 563 -23.57 0.58 -4.44
CA TYR A 563 -24.99 0.37 -4.22
C TYR A 563 -25.36 0.37 -2.73
N ALA A 564 -24.60 -0.36 -1.90
CA ALA A 564 -24.86 -0.48 -0.48
C ALA A 564 -24.81 0.89 0.23
N ASN A 565 -23.78 1.69 -0.03
CA ASN A 565 -23.60 3.02 0.58
C ASN A 565 -24.64 4.04 0.12
N ASN A 566 -25.24 3.85 -1.06
CA ASN A 566 -26.29 4.73 -1.56
C ASN A 566 -27.71 4.22 -1.26
N GLY A 567 -27.86 3.25 -0.36
CA GLY A 567 -29.17 2.74 0.07
C GLY A 567 -29.88 1.83 -0.95
N LEU A 568 -29.22 1.50 -2.05
CA LEU A 568 -29.74 0.57 -3.09
C LEU A 568 -29.40 -0.87 -2.71
N LEU A 569 -29.91 -1.30 -1.54
CA LEU A 569 -29.50 -2.54 -0.89
C LEU A 569 -29.91 -3.79 -1.66
N ASN A 570 -31.06 -3.76 -2.32
CA ASN A 570 -31.53 -4.88 -3.14
C ASN A 570 -30.65 -5.05 -4.38
N GLU A 571 -30.26 -3.95 -5.01
CA GLU A 571 -29.38 -3.90 -6.17
C GLU A 571 -27.99 -4.45 -5.81
N ALA A 572 -27.46 -4.11 -4.63
CA ALA A 572 -26.23 -4.66 -4.11
C ALA A 572 -26.27 -6.20 -3.99
N LEU A 573 -27.35 -6.75 -3.43
CA LEU A 573 -27.55 -8.20 -3.31
C LEU A 573 -27.78 -8.88 -4.65
N CYS A 574 -28.44 -8.22 -5.60
CA CYS A 574 -28.60 -8.74 -6.96
C CYS A 574 -27.25 -8.81 -7.67
N LEU A 575 -26.45 -7.74 -7.57
CA LEU A 575 -25.13 -7.68 -8.18
C LEU A 575 -24.17 -8.73 -7.59
N PHE A 576 -24.24 -8.98 -6.29
CA PHE A 576 -23.48 -10.08 -5.68
C PHE A 576 -23.85 -11.45 -6.26
N ARG A 577 -25.12 -11.69 -6.49
CA ARG A 577 -25.58 -12.93 -7.14
C ARG A 577 -25.08 -13.03 -8.57
N ASP A 578 -25.06 -11.92 -9.30
CA ASP A 578 -24.54 -11.85 -10.67
C ASP A 578 -23.02 -12.10 -10.70
N MET A 579 -22.25 -11.59 -9.71
CA MET A 579 -20.84 -11.87 -9.52
C MET A 579 -20.59 -13.38 -9.36
N VAL A 580 -21.36 -14.04 -8.49
CA VAL A 580 -21.23 -15.49 -8.27
C VAL A 580 -21.65 -16.27 -9.53
N ALA A 581 -22.68 -15.82 -10.27
CA ALA A 581 -23.12 -16.41 -11.52
C ALA A 581 -22.08 -16.27 -12.65
N ALA A 582 -21.31 -15.19 -12.63
CA ALA A 582 -20.17 -14.96 -13.53
C ALA A 582 -18.92 -15.80 -13.17
N ALA A 583 -19.02 -16.70 -12.21
CA ALA A 583 -17.93 -17.53 -11.70
C ALA A 583 -16.74 -16.73 -11.15
N VAL A 584 -16.93 -15.46 -10.77
CA VAL A 584 -15.96 -14.67 -10.03
C VAL A 584 -16.08 -15.03 -8.56
N GLU A 585 -15.01 -15.57 -7.98
CA GLU A 585 -15.04 -16.01 -6.58
C GLU A 585 -14.93 -14.78 -5.65
N PRO A 586 -15.96 -14.50 -4.79
CA PRO A 586 -15.88 -13.41 -3.84
C PRO A 586 -14.75 -13.62 -2.84
N ASP A 587 -14.15 -12.55 -2.36
CA ASP A 587 -13.20 -12.55 -1.24
C ASP A 587 -13.87 -12.06 0.07
N ALA A 588 -13.11 -12.02 1.14
CA ALA A 588 -13.59 -11.52 2.44
C ALA A 588 -14.07 -10.06 2.36
N VAL A 589 -13.42 -9.23 1.55
CA VAL A 589 -13.77 -7.81 1.39
C VAL A 589 -15.10 -7.64 0.68
N SER A 590 -15.36 -8.47 -0.35
CA SER A 590 -16.64 -8.48 -1.09
C SER A 590 -17.85 -8.83 -0.21
N LEU A 591 -17.66 -9.68 0.81
CA LEU A 591 -18.74 -10.14 1.68
C LEU A 591 -19.19 -9.06 2.68
N ILE A 592 -18.32 -8.12 3.06
CA ILE A 592 -18.65 -7.04 4.01
C ILE A 592 -19.81 -6.18 3.52
N PRO A 593 -19.78 -5.54 2.33
CA PRO A 593 -20.89 -4.72 1.85
C PRO A 593 -22.17 -5.54 1.56
N VAL A 594 -22.03 -6.82 1.21
CA VAL A 594 -23.17 -7.73 1.01
C VAL A 594 -23.87 -8.01 2.34
N LEU A 595 -23.14 -8.28 3.41
CA LEU A 595 -23.68 -8.44 4.76
C LEU A 595 -24.29 -7.13 5.25
N ALA A 596 -23.65 -5.99 5.03
CA ALA A 596 -24.17 -4.67 5.36
C ALA A 596 -25.50 -4.39 4.62
N ALA A 597 -25.62 -4.79 3.35
CA ALA A 597 -26.86 -4.67 2.60
C ALA A 597 -27.99 -5.54 3.17
N ALA A 598 -27.70 -6.78 3.56
CA ALA A 598 -28.67 -7.65 4.22
C ALA A 598 -29.10 -7.10 5.59
N ALA A 599 -28.17 -6.55 6.37
CA ALA A 599 -28.39 -5.88 7.65
C ALA A 599 -29.28 -4.63 7.48
N GLY A 600 -29.00 -3.81 6.48
CA GLY A 600 -29.80 -2.61 6.16
C GLY A 600 -31.24 -2.92 5.78
N LEU A 601 -31.45 -4.01 5.03
CA LEU A 601 -32.79 -4.53 4.73
C LEU A 601 -33.46 -5.21 5.91
N SER A 602 -32.75 -5.45 7.01
CA SER A 602 -33.20 -6.28 8.14
C SER A 602 -33.74 -7.65 7.72
N SER A 603 -33.22 -8.21 6.60
CA SER A 603 -33.67 -9.47 6.05
C SER A 603 -32.86 -10.65 6.58
N SER A 604 -33.40 -11.30 7.61
CA SER A 604 -32.82 -12.49 8.23
C SER A 604 -32.63 -13.63 7.22
N MET A 605 -33.55 -13.81 6.28
CA MET A 605 -33.45 -14.89 5.29
C MET A 605 -32.27 -14.72 4.36
N LYS A 606 -32.10 -13.51 3.78
CA LYS A 606 -30.95 -13.20 2.92
C LYS A 606 -29.62 -13.31 3.69
N GLY A 607 -29.62 -12.82 4.93
CA GLY A 607 -28.45 -12.97 5.82
C GLY A 607 -28.05 -14.43 6.04
N LYS A 608 -29.02 -15.32 6.26
CA LYS A 608 -28.79 -16.78 6.43
C LYS A 608 -28.31 -17.44 5.13
N GLU A 609 -28.83 -17.01 3.97
CA GLU A 609 -28.37 -17.49 2.67
C GLU A 609 -26.88 -17.15 2.44
N ILE A 610 -26.49 -15.90 2.74
CA ILE A 610 -25.11 -15.42 2.66
C ILE A 610 -24.21 -16.18 3.66
N HIS A 611 -24.65 -16.32 4.92
CA HIS A 611 -23.93 -17.09 5.95
C HIS A 611 -23.74 -18.55 5.51
N GLY A 612 -24.76 -19.19 4.97
CA GLY A 612 -24.67 -20.55 4.41
C GLY A 612 -23.69 -20.66 3.24
N PHE A 613 -23.61 -19.63 2.39
CA PHE A 613 -22.61 -19.54 1.34
C PHE A 613 -21.20 -19.44 1.91
N MET A 614 -21.00 -18.55 2.89
CA MET A 614 -19.72 -18.34 3.57
C MET A 614 -19.23 -19.61 4.28
N TYR A 615 -20.15 -20.32 4.97
CA TYR A 615 -19.85 -21.57 5.68
C TYR A 615 -19.33 -22.65 4.72
N ARG A 616 -19.99 -22.84 3.58
CA ARG A 616 -19.57 -23.83 2.56
C ARG A 616 -18.20 -23.52 1.96
N ARG A 617 -17.82 -22.25 1.90
CA ARG A 617 -16.54 -21.76 1.34
C ARG A 617 -15.46 -21.51 2.39
N ARG A 618 -15.74 -21.75 3.68
CA ARG A 618 -14.82 -21.61 4.82
C ARG A 618 -14.30 -20.17 5.06
N TYR A 619 -15.09 -19.13 4.74
CA TYR A 619 -14.73 -17.74 5.01
C TYR A 619 -14.83 -17.33 6.50
N LEU A 620 -15.35 -18.18 7.38
CA LEU A 620 -15.57 -17.86 8.81
C LEU A 620 -14.29 -17.86 9.67
N THR A 621 -13.12 -18.07 9.07
CA THR A 621 -11.86 -18.09 9.81
C THR A 621 -11.26 -16.69 10.03
N GLU A 622 -11.75 -15.68 9.35
CA GLU A 622 -11.25 -14.30 9.41
C GLU A 622 -12.11 -13.42 10.32
N GLY A 623 -11.46 -12.70 11.25
CA GLY A 623 -12.14 -11.86 12.27
C GLY A 623 -13.02 -10.76 11.67
N THR A 624 -12.56 -10.11 10.60
CA THR A 624 -13.28 -9.00 9.93
C THR A 624 -14.62 -9.42 9.31
N VAL A 625 -14.68 -10.61 8.72
CA VAL A 625 -15.93 -11.17 8.19
C VAL A 625 -16.85 -11.61 9.32
N GLY A 626 -16.26 -12.14 10.40
CA GLY A 626 -16.97 -12.52 11.62
C GLY A 626 -17.72 -11.34 12.26
N SER A 627 -17.06 -10.18 12.37
CA SER A 627 -17.65 -8.95 12.92
C SER A 627 -18.82 -8.45 12.07
N SER A 628 -18.68 -8.45 10.75
CA SER A 628 -19.76 -8.07 9.82
C SER A 628 -20.96 -9.03 9.89
N LEU A 629 -20.71 -10.32 10.12
CA LEU A 629 -21.76 -11.32 10.27
C LEU A 629 -22.50 -11.18 11.62
N VAL A 630 -21.75 -10.86 12.69
CA VAL A 630 -22.33 -10.51 14.00
C VAL A 630 -23.23 -9.30 13.88
N ASP A 631 -22.76 -8.22 13.25
CA ASP A 631 -23.55 -7.00 13.03
C ASP A 631 -24.81 -7.29 12.17
N MET A 632 -24.66 -8.08 11.10
CA MET A 632 -25.78 -8.46 10.25
C MET A 632 -26.88 -9.17 11.04
N TYR A 633 -26.53 -10.18 11.86
CA TYR A 633 -27.52 -10.87 12.68
C TYR A 633 -28.13 -9.96 13.74
N ALA A 634 -27.33 -9.13 14.37
CA ALA A 634 -27.81 -8.16 15.35
C ALA A 634 -28.85 -7.22 14.71
N ARG A 635 -28.53 -6.62 13.55
CA ARG A 635 -29.44 -5.71 12.83
C ARG A 635 -30.65 -6.41 12.19
N CYS A 636 -30.61 -7.73 12.04
CA CYS A 636 -31.78 -8.54 11.68
C CYS A 636 -32.63 -8.98 12.87
N GLY A 637 -32.29 -8.60 14.10
CA GLY A 637 -33.02 -8.96 15.30
C GLY A 637 -32.76 -10.39 15.78
N GLU A 638 -31.65 -11.00 15.38
CA GLU A 638 -31.29 -12.37 15.73
C GLU A 638 -30.03 -12.42 16.60
N ILE A 639 -30.08 -11.75 17.74
CA ILE A 639 -28.94 -11.62 18.67
C ILE A 639 -28.35 -12.98 19.10
N GLU A 640 -29.17 -14.02 19.25
CA GLU A 640 -28.68 -15.35 19.61
C GLU A 640 -27.79 -15.96 18.53
N ASN A 641 -28.03 -15.65 17.25
CA ASN A 641 -27.16 -16.07 16.16
C ASN A 641 -25.87 -15.25 16.13
N SER A 642 -25.91 -13.97 16.52
CA SER A 642 -24.69 -13.17 16.74
C SER A 642 -23.78 -13.80 17.78
N PHE A 643 -24.35 -14.25 18.93
CA PHE A 643 -23.60 -14.96 19.99
C PHE A 643 -23.00 -16.29 19.49
N LYS A 644 -23.73 -17.05 18.66
CA LYS A 644 -23.21 -18.30 18.10
C LYS A 644 -22.01 -18.02 17.18
N VAL A 645 -22.14 -17.06 16.24
CA VAL A 645 -21.05 -16.66 15.37
C VAL A 645 -19.85 -16.16 16.17
N PHE A 646 -20.08 -15.32 17.18
CA PHE A 646 -19.04 -14.85 18.08
C PHE A 646 -18.31 -16.01 18.79
N GLY A 647 -19.06 -17.06 19.19
CA GLY A 647 -18.49 -18.27 19.80
C GLY A 647 -17.64 -19.09 18.84
N ASP A 648 -18.05 -19.19 17.58
CA ASP A 648 -17.42 -20.03 16.55
C ASP A 648 -16.09 -19.44 16.02
N VAL A 649 -15.90 -18.13 16.08
CA VAL A 649 -14.65 -17.46 15.65
C VAL A 649 -13.53 -17.76 16.65
N ARG A 650 -12.48 -18.44 16.19
CA ARG A 650 -11.36 -18.90 17.04
C ARG A 650 -10.50 -17.75 17.55
N ARG A 651 -10.12 -16.82 16.70
CA ARG A 651 -9.33 -15.63 17.07
C ARG A 651 -10.23 -14.42 17.04
N LYS A 652 -10.52 -13.91 18.22
CA LYS A 652 -11.36 -12.71 18.39
C LYS A 652 -10.45 -11.49 18.47
N ASP A 653 -10.57 -10.62 17.47
CA ASP A 653 -9.91 -9.32 17.46
C ASP A 653 -10.77 -8.25 18.17
N LEU A 654 -10.20 -7.05 18.34
CA LEU A 654 -10.89 -5.94 18.98
C LEU A 654 -12.21 -5.60 18.27
N VAL A 655 -12.23 -5.63 16.93
CA VAL A 655 -13.39 -5.28 16.12
C VAL A 655 -14.56 -6.24 16.38
N LEU A 656 -14.29 -7.53 16.48
CA LEU A 656 -15.31 -8.54 16.75
C LEU A 656 -15.89 -8.41 18.18
N TRP A 657 -15.04 -8.14 19.17
CA TRP A 657 -15.50 -7.87 20.54
C TRP A 657 -16.38 -6.62 20.58
N THR A 658 -15.95 -5.53 19.97
CA THR A 658 -16.69 -4.26 19.88
C THR A 658 -18.05 -4.45 19.19
N ALA A 659 -18.07 -5.17 18.05
CA ALA A 659 -19.32 -5.49 17.36
C ALA A 659 -20.30 -6.28 18.22
N MET A 660 -19.82 -7.21 19.07
CA MET A 660 -20.69 -7.97 19.93
C MET A 660 -21.19 -7.15 21.13
N ILE A 661 -20.37 -6.24 21.65
CA ILE A 661 -20.76 -5.27 22.70
C ILE A 661 -21.86 -4.36 22.16
N ASP A 662 -21.67 -3.78 20.97
CA ASP A 662 -22.64 -2.91 20.30
C ASP A 662 -23.95 -3.67 20.01
N ALA A 663 -23.86 -4.88 19.47
CA ALA A 663 -25.01 -5.76 19.26
C ALA A 663 -25.83 -5.99 20.54
N SER A 664 -25.14 -6.22 21.65
CA SER A 664 -25.80 -6.39 22.96
C SER A 664 -26.50 -5.10 23.41
N GLY A 665 -25.87 -3.94 23.17
CA GLY A 665 -26.44 -2.62 23.44
C GLY A 665 -27.71 -2.36 22.62
N MET A 666 -27.68 -2.62 21.31
CA MET A 666 -28.83 -2.47 20.41
C MET A 666 -30.04 -3.30 20.86
N HIS A 667 -29.79 -4.43 21.51
CA HIS A 667 -30.86 -5.32 22.02
C HIS A 667 -31.25 -5.06 23.49
N GLY A 668 -30.72 -4.00 24.12
CA GLY A 668 -30.99 -3.63 25.50
C GLY A 668 -30.41 -4.61 26.54
N ARG A 669 -29.34 -5.34 26.19
CA ARG A 669 -28.64 -6.31 27.05
C ARG A 669 -27.36 -5.70 27.64
N GLY A 670 -27.48 -4.55 28.37
CA GLY A 670 -26.34 -3.84 28.92
C GLY A 670 -25.44 -4.64 29.84
N GLU A 671 -26.04 -5.47 30.72
CA GLU A 671 -25.27 -6.36 31.60
C GLU A 671 -24.43 -7.39 30.83
N GLU A 672 -24.93 -7.84 29.66
CA GLU A 672 -24.23 -8.74 28.75
C GLU A 672 -23.06 -8.02 28.07
N ALA A 673 -23.30 -6.78 27.64
CA ALA A 673 -22.27 -5.92 27.06
C ALA A 673 -21.10 -5.69 28.05
N ILE A 674 -21.42 -5.45 29.32
CA ILE A 674 -20.43 -5.32 30.40
C ILE A 674 -19.66 -6.64 30.61
N ARG A 675 -20.33 -7.77 30.58
CA ARG A 675 -19.65 -9.08 30.67
C ARG A 675 -18.71 -9.32 29.51
N LEU A 676 -19.12 -8.97 28.29
CA LEU A 676 -18.28 -9.05 27.10
C LEU A 676 -17.06 -8.13 27.22
N PHE A 677 -17.23 -6.91 27.69
CA PHE A 677 -16.12 -5.97 27.89
C PHE A 677 -15.11 -6.50 28.92
N ARG A 678 -15.56 -7.08 30.04
CA ARG A 678 -14.66 -7.75 30.98
C ARG A 678 -13.98 -8.97 30.37
N GLY A 679 -14.67 -9.69 29.49
CA GLY A 679 -14.09 -10.79 28.72
C GLY A 679 -12.97 -10.29 27.76
N LEU A 680 -13.19 -9.18 27.09
CA LEU A 680 -12.18 -8.53 26.25
C LEU A 680 -10.93 -8.18 27.07
N GLN A 681 -11.09 -7.51 28.21
CA GLN A 681 -10.00 -7.17 29.13
C GLN A 681 -9.20 -8.41 29.56
N ALA A 682 -9.89 -9.51 29.86
CA ALA A 682 -9.27 -10.78 30.28
C ALA A 682 -8.41 -11.41 29.15
N THR A 683 -8.63 -11.09 27.88
CA THR A 683 -7.79 -11.55 26.78
C THR A 683 -6.49 -10.75 26.60
N GLY A 684 -6.32 -9.64 27.33
CA GLY A 684 -5.18 -8.74 27.19
C GLY A 684 -5.24 -7.79 25.98
N ILE A 685 -6.35 -7.79 25.24
CA ILE A 685 -6.57 -6.85 24.13
C ILE A 685 -6.93 -5.48 24.72
N VAL A 686 -6.25 -4.42 24.31
CA VAL A 686 -6.51 -3.06 24.79
C VAL A 686 -7.73 -2.49 24.08
N PRO A 687 -8.79 -2.06 24.80
CA PRO A 687 -9.94 -1.38 24.23
C PRO A 687 -9.55 -0.03 23.61
N ASP A 688 -10.27 0.36 22.56
CA ASP A 688 -10.15 1.67 21.92
C ASP A 688 -11.38 2.55 22.24
N GLU A 689 -11.37 3.80 21.73
CA GLU A 689 -12.46 4.76 21.91
C GLU A 689 -13.79 4.21 21.36
N VAL A 690 -13.77 3.46 20.25
CA VAL A 690 -14.98 2.90 19.64
C VAL A 690 -15.60 1.83 20.56
N THR A 691 -14.77 1.03 21.22
CA THR A 691 -15.22 0.04 22.19
C THR A 691 -15.94 0.71 23.36
N PHE A 692 -15.40 1.84 23.86
CA PHE A 692 -16.04 2.59 24.94
C PHE A 692 -17.33 3.28 24.47
N VAL A 693 -17.43 3.78 23.23
CA VAL A 693 -18.71 4.28 22.69
C VAL A 693 -19.76 3.17 22.70
N ALA A 694 -19.42 1.98 22.22
CA ALA A 694 -20.34 0.82 22.19
C ALA A 694 -20.80 0.43 23.60
N LEU A 695 -19.89 0.41 24.58
CA LEU A 695 -20.18 0.08 25.97
C LEU A 695 -21.08 1.14 26.62
N LEU A 696 -20.77 2.42 26.45
CA LEU A 696 -21.59 3.54 26.96
C LEU A 696 -22.97 3.59 26.32
N TYR A 697 -23.05 3.28 25.02
CA TYR A 697 -24.31 3.11 24.31
C TYR A 697 -25.15 1.97 24.94
N ALA A 698 -24.54 0.84 25.24
CA ALA A 698 -25.23 -0.28 25.92
C ALA A 698 -25.71 0.11 27.31
N CYS A 699 -24.91 0.84 28.10
CA CYS A 699 -25.30 1.38 29.38
C CYS A 699 -26.49 2.36 29.27
N SER A 700 -26.45 3.27 28.26
CA SER A 700 -27.54 4.23 28.02
C SER A 700 -28.86 3.53 27.72
N HIS A 701 -28.82 2.50 26.88
CA HIS A 701 -30.03 1.76 26.50
C HIS A 701 -30.56 0.80 27.54
N SER A 702 -29.81 0.59 28.62
CA SER A 702 -30.17 -0.32 29.71
C SER A 702 -30.37 0.37 31.06
N GLY A 703 -30.16 1.69 31.12
CA GLY A 703 -30.37 2.47 32.33
C GLY A 703 -29.29 2.31 33.41
N LEU A 704 -28.09 1.86 33.02
CA LEU A 704 -26.98 1.57 33.91
C LEU A 704 -26.16 2.83 34.16
N VAL A 705 -26.67 3.76 35.00
CA VAL A 705 -26.11 5.12 35.17
C VAL A 705 -24.76 5.07 35.85
N ASP A 706 -24.61 4.29 36.91
CA ASP A 706 -23.39 4.25 37.69
C ASP A 706 -22.26 3.58 36.90
N GLU A 707 -22.58 2.55 36.13
CA GLU A 707 -21.65 1.87 35.23
C GLU A 707 -21.23 2.78 34.06
N GLY A 708 -22.16 3.53 33.48
CA GLY A 708 -21.83 4.47 32.42
C GLY A 708 -20.82 5.54 32.86
N ARG A 709 -20.97 6.07 34.06
CA ARG A 709 -19.99 7.01 34.64
C ARG A 709 -18.65 6.35 34.92
N TYR A 710 -18.70 5.17 35.53
CA TYR A 710 -17.50 4.38 35.83
C TYR A 710 -16.67 4.11 34.56
N TYR A 711 -17.31 3.67 33.47
CA TYR A 711 -16.59 3.35 32.26
C TYR A 711 -16.06 4.57 31.51
N LEU A 712 -16.73 5.74 31.57
CA LEU A 712 -16.18 6.98 31.02
C LEU A 712 -14.93 7.43 31.82
N ASP A 713 -14.96 7.30 33.16
CA ASP A 713 -13.82 7.60 34.02
C ASP A 713 -12.67 6.62 33.78
N MET A 714 -12.96 5.32 33.64
CA MET A 714 -11.99 4.26 33.31
C MET A 714 -11.29 4.56 32.00
N MET A 715 -12.03 4.90 30.94
CA MET A 715 -11.49 5.25 29.62
C MET A 715 -10.43 6.34 29.70
N THR A 716 -10.72 7.42 30.43
CA THR A 716 -9.85 8.59 30.50
C THR A 716 -8.70 8.42 31.49
N ARG A 717 -8.93 7.81 32.67
CA ARG A 717 -7.92 7.69 33.72
C ARG A 717 -7.04 6.45 33.63
N GLU A 718 -7.62 5.29 33.28
CA GLU A 718 -6.89 4.03 33.25
C GLU A 718 -6.25 3.77 31.88
N TYR A 719 -6.99 4.08 30.79
CA TYR A 719 -6.52 3.86 29.44
C TYR A 719 -5.90 5.09 28.78
N GLY A 720 -6.06 6.30 29.38
CA GLY A 720 -5.51 7.53 28.86
C GLY A 720 -6.09 7.96 27.51
N LEU A 721 -7.28 7.47 27.16
CA LEU A 721 -7.96 7.76 25.91
C LEU A 721 -8.68 9.11 25.98
N GLU A 722 -8.67 9.85 24.89
CA GLU A 722 -9.38 11.10 24.77
C GLU A 722 -10.87 10.88 24.48
N ALA A 723 -11.74 11.48 25.30
CA ALA A 723 -13.18 11.28 25.13
C ALA A 723 -13.73 12.13 23.97
N TRP A 724 -14.33 11.46 23.01
CA TRP A 724 -15.00 12.09 21.88
C TRP A 724 -16.40 12.62 22.23
N PRO A 725 -16.98 13.54 21.44
CA PRO A 725 -18.36 14.02 21.66
C PRO A 725 -19.39 12.90 21.76
N GLU A 726 -19.19 11.77 21.08
CA GLU A 726 -20.07 10.60 21.09
C GLU A 726 -20.15 9.92 22.47
N HIS A 727 -19.06 9.85 23.21
CA HIS A 727 -19.01 9.33 24.56
C HIS A 727 -19.87 10.19 25.49
N TYR A 728 -19.75 11.51 25.38
CA TYR A 728 -20.55 12.46 26.16
C TYR A 728 -22.04 12.39 25.77
N ALA A 729 -22.35 12.23 24.48
CA ALA A 729 -23.71 12.09 24.00
C ALA A 729 -24.40 10.83 24.60
N CYS A 730 -23.69 9.70 24.70
CA CYS A 730 -24.20 8.48 25.34
C CYS A 730 -24.51 8.70 26.83
N LEU A 731 -23.65 9.42 27.55
CA LEU A 731 -23.88 9.68 28.96
C LEU A 731 -25.00 10.71 29.17
N VAL A 732 -25.11 11.72 28.33
CA VAL A 732 -26.25 12.68 28.35
C VAL A 732 -27.57 11.97 28.05
N ASP A 733 -27.61 11.05 27.09
CA ASP A 733 -28.79 10.22 26.79
C ASP A 733 -29.15 9.31 27.99
N LEU A 734 -28.15 8.74 28.63
CA LEU A 734 -28.34 7.89 29.83
C LEU A 734 -28.95 8.67 30.99
N LEU A 735 -28.35 9.82 31.33
CA LEU A 735 -28.86 10.70 32.39
C LEU A 735 -30.25 11.21 32.04
N GLY A 736 -30.45 11.60 30.79
CA GLY A 736 -31.75 12.07 30.32
C GLY A 736 -32.86 11.03 30.39
N ARG A 737 -32.62 9.81 29.95
CA ARG A 737 -33.58 8.69 30.07
C ARG A 737 -33.90 8.35 31.51
N SER A 738 -32.95 8.52 32.42
CA SER A 738 -33.11 8.29 33.84
C SER A 738 -33.85 9.42 34.57
N GLY A 739 -34.30 10.44 33.86
CA GLY A 739 -35.02 11.59 34.40
C GLY A 739 -34.14 12.65 35.03
N ARG A 740 -32.82 12.50 34.98
CA ARG A 740 -31.85 13.46 35.57
C ARG A 740 -31.50 14.56 34.56
N THR A 741 -32.51 15.29 34.05
CA THR A 741 -32.33 16.27 32.97
C THR A 741 -31.48 17.47 33.37
N ASP A 742 -31.60 17.96 34.60
CA ASP A 742 -30.79 19.09 35.09
C ASP A 742 -29.33 18.66 35.22
N GLU A 743 -29.08 17.48 35.73
CA GLU A 743 -27.74 16.90 35.84
C GLU A 743 -27.10 16.70 34.47
N ALA A 744 -27.88 16.21 33.48
CA ALA A 744 -27.45 16.08 32.10
C ALA A 744 -27.03 17.43 31.49
N PHE A 745 -27.77 18.51 31.83
CA PHE A 745 -27.44 19.84 31.37
C PHE A 745 -26.17 20.43 32.03
N GLU A 746 -26.00 20.25 33.35
CA GLU A 746 -24.77 20.64 34.03
C GLU A 746 -23.56 19.83 33.52
N PHE A 747 -23.75 18.55 33.20
CA PHE A 747 -22.73 17.73 32.58
C PHE A 747 -22.31 18.27 31.20
N ILE A 748 -23.28 18.68 30.36
CA ILE A 748 -22.98 19.33 29.06
C ILE A 748 -22.12 20.59 29.23
N LYS A 749 -22.39 21.41 30.26
CA LYS A 749 -21.60 22.62 30.55
C LYS A 749 -20.16 22.31 30.98
N SER A 750 -19.97 21.16 31.64
CA SER A 750 -18.67 20.74 32.15
C SER A 750 -17.82 20.00 31.11
N MET A 751 -18.36 19.71 29.92
CA MET A 751 -17.62 19.02 28.88
C MET A 751 -16.38 19.80 28.42
N PRO A 752 -15.20 19.16 28.29
CA PRO A 752 -13.98 19.80 27.82
C PRO A 752 -14.01 20.08 26.30
N VAL A 753 -14.92 19.44 25.59
CA VAL A 753 -15.12 19.57 24.13
C VAL A 753 -16.44 20.28 23.84
N LYS A 754 -16.52 20.96 22.69
CA LYS A 754 -17.76 21.65 22.30
C LYS A 754 -18.88 20.62 22.05
N PRO A 755 -20.07 20.81 22.68
CA PRO A 755 -21.20 19.92 22.45
C PRO A 755 -21.64 19.91 20.98
N THR A 756 -21.80 18.72 20.41
CA THR A 756 -22.30 18.51 19.03
C THR A 756 -23.83 18.46 19.01
N ALA A 757 -24.40 18.44 17.82
CA ALA A 757 -25.87 18.30 17.62
C ALA A 757 -26.40 17.01 18.28
N ALA A 758 -25.64 15.92 18.28
CA ALA A 758 -26.03 14.66 18.93
C ALA A 758 -26.26 14.81 20.44
N VAL A 759 -25.39 15.56 21.12
CA VAL A 759 -25.52 15.85 22.56
C VAL A 759 -26.81 16.62 22.87
N TRP A 760 -27.10 17.66 22.05
CA TRP A 760 -28.32 18.45 22.23
C TRP A 760 -29.57 17.68 21.85
N CYS A 761 -29.52 16.80 20.82
CA CYS A 761 -30.61 15.90 20.48
C CYS A 761 -30.95 14.94 21.63
N ALA A 762 -29.92 14.40 22.32
CA ALA A 762 -30.12 13.51 23.46
C ALA A 762 -30.82 14.24 24.60
N LEU A 763 -30.35 15.46 24.97
CA LEU A 763 -31.01 16.29 25.99
C LEU A 763 -32.44 16.67 25.59
N LEU A 764 -32.65 17.09 24.35
CA LEU A 764 -33.97 17.45 23.82
C LEU A 764 -34.96 16.27 23.86
N GLY A 765 -34.46 15.07 23.52
CA GLY A 765 -35.24 13.81 23.64
C GLY A 765 -35.67 13.54 25.06
N ALA A 766 -34.79 13.73 26.02
CA ALA A 766 -35.07 13.60 27.45
C ALA A 766 -36.09 14.64 27.92
N CYS A 767 -35.93 15.91 27.51
CA CYS A 767 -36.88 16.99 27.84
C CYS A 767 -38.31 16.69 27.33
N ARG A 768 -38.46 15.98 26.20
CA ARG A 768 -39.76 15.54 25.71
C ARG A 768 -40.41 14.53 26.65
N VAL A 769 -39.64 13.56 27.12
CA VAL A 769 -40.16 12.47 27.98
C VAL A 769 -40.55 13.01 29.37
N HIS A 770 -39.67 13.84 29.94
CA HIS A 770 -39.83 14.36 31.30
C HIS A 770 -40.47 15.75 31.38
N LEU A 771 -40.95 16.28 30.25
CA LEU A 771 -41.68 17.56 30.13
C LEU A 771 -40.92 18.77 30.71
N ASN A 772 -39.57 18.81 30.54
CA ASN A 772 -38.78 19.91 31.01
C ASN A 772 -38.76 21.05 29.99
N HIS A 773 -39.66 22.05 30.16
CA HIS A 773 -39.86 23.17 29.22
C HIS A 773 -38.62 24.03 29.07
N LYS A 774 -37.92 24.33 30.17
CA LYS A 774 -36.79 25.27 30.17
C LYS A 774 -35.62 24.71 29.38
N LEU A 775 -35.20 23.52 29.71
CA LEU A 775 -34.09 22.89 29.05
C LEU A 775 -34.42 22.49 27.61
N GLY A 776 -35.69 22.10 27.36
CA GLY A 776 -36.17 21.80 26.00
C GLY A 776 -36.01 22.97 25.03
N ARG A 777 -36.32 24.22 25.49
CA ARG A 777 -36.13 25.42 24.68
C ARG A 777 -34.65 25.69 24.40
N ILE A 778 -33.77 25.62 25.41
CA ILE A 778 -32.34 25.85 25.26
C ILE A 778 -31.74 24.84 24.29
N ALA A 779 -32.07 23.54 24.45
CA ALA A 779 -31.59 22.49 23.58
C ALA A 779 -32.07 22.66 22.13
N ALA A 780 -33.33 23.11 21.93
CA ALA A 780 -33.88 23.39 20.61
C ALA A 780 -33.14 24.53 19.90
N GLU A 781 -32.88 25.63 20.59
CA GLU A 781 -32.15 26.77 20.06
C GLU A 781 -30.73 26.36 19.62
N LYS A 782 -30.01 25.65 20.51
CA LYS A 782 -28.66 25.19 20.24
C LYS A 782 -28.61 24.22 19.06
N LEU A 783 -29.59 23.35 18.94
CA LEU A 783 -29.67 22.38 17.85
C LEU A 783 -29.89 23.05 16.47
N LEU A 784 -30.76 24.08 16.43
CA LEU A 784 -30.99 24.85 15.21
C LEU A 784 -29.81 25.76 14.83
N GLU A 785 -29.03 26.22 15.81
CA GLU A 785 -27.77 26.93 15.54
C GLU A 785 -26.73 26.03 14.87
N LEU A 786 -26.64 24.78 15.33
CA LEU A 786 -25.64 23.82 14.83
C LEU A 786 -26.00 23.20 13.47
N GLU A 787 -27.27 22.79 13.30
CA GLU A 787 -27.72 22.09 12.10
C GLU A 787 -29.05 22.70 11.56
N PRO A 788 -29.02 23.87 10.98
CA PRO A 788 -30.22 24.55 10.50
C PRO A 788 -30.89 23.90 9.28
N GLU A 789 -30.21 22.99 8.57
CA GLU A 789 -30.69 22.35 7.35
C GLU A 789 -31.23 20.93 7.57
N SER A 790 -31.23 20.42 8.81
CA SER A 790 -31.66 19.07 9.16
C SER A 790 -33.17 18.98 9.38
N PRO A 791 -33.99 18.37 8.48
CA PRO A 791 -35.45 18.26 8.68
C PRO A 791 -35.82 17.47 9.95
N GLY A 792 -34.96 16.49 10.34
CA GLY A 792 -35.14 15.69 11.56
C GLY A 792 -35.17 16.53 12.82
N ASN A 793 -34.34 17.56 12.92
CA ASN A 793 -34.25 18.45 14.07
C ASN A 793 -35.52 19.26 14.24
N TYR A 794 -36.06 19.84 13.17
CA TYR A 794 -37.34 20.56 13.21
C TYR A 794 -38.49 19.69 13.68
N VAL A 795 -38.52 18.43 13.20
CA VAL A 795 -39.55 17.47 13.61
C VAL A 795 -39.41 17.12 15.09
N LEU A 796 -38.20 16.89 15.56
CA LEU A 796 -37.93 16.57 16.96
C LEU A 796 -38.35 17.74 17.86
N ILE A 797 -37.94 18.97 17.55
CA ILE A 797 -38.30 20.20 18.29
C ILE A 797 -39.80 20.40 18.29
N SER A 798 -40.45 20.29 17.11
CA SER A 798 -41.89 20.40 17.02
C SER A 798 -42.62 19.37 17.92
N ASN A 799 -42.14 18.14 17.94
CA ASN A 799 -42.67 17.08 18.78
C ASN A 799 -42.46 17.33 20.29
N VAL A 800 -41.37 17.97 20.69
CA VAL A 800 -41.12 18.36 22.07
C VAL A 800 -42.14 19.40 22.50
N PHE A 801 -42.31 20.50 21.74
CA PHE A 801 -43.27 21.53 22.03
C PHE A 801 -44.73 21.04 22.00
N ALA A 802 -45.03 20.11 21.08
CA ALA A 802 -46.37 19.50 21.04
C ALA A 802 -46.68 18.63 22.28
N ALA A 803 -45.66 17.87 22.78
CA ALA A 803 -45.78 17.11 24.01
C ALA A 803 -46.02 18.02 25.23
N MET A 804 -45.49 19.22 25.17
CA MET A 804 -45.67 20.28 26.17
C MET A 804 -46.95 21.08 25.96
N ARG A 805 -47.77 20.78 24.94
CA ARG A 805 -48.97 21.49 24.52
C ARG A 805 -48.77 22.94 24.13
N ASN A 806 -47.54 23.32 23.73
CA ASN A 806 -47.22 24.64 23.22
C ASN A 806 -47.39 24.73 21.70
N TRP A 807 -48.63 24.85 21.27
CA TRP A 807 -49.02 24.79 19.85
C TRP A 807 -48.56 26.01 19.06
N GLU A 808 -48.32 27.15 19.69
CA GLU A 808 -47.80 28.36 19.06
C GLU A 808 -46.35 28.12 18.57
N GLU A 809 -45.47 27.61 19.43
CA GLU A 809 -44.12 27.27 19.08
C GLU A 809 -44.06 26.11 18.03
N VAL A 810 -44.96 25.15 18.12
CA VAL A 810 -45.10 24.09 17.11
C VAL A 810 -45.37 24.73 15.73
N GLY A 811 -46.28 25.69 15.66
CA GLY A 811 -46.59 26.42 14.42
C GLY A 811 -45.39 27.18 13.88
N ALA A 812 -44.69 27.91 14.73
CA ALA A 812 -43.50 28.68 14.37
C ALA A 812 -42.37 27.80 13.82
N VAL A 813 -42.07 26.66 14.49
CA VAL A 813 -41.05 25.71 14.05
C VAL A 813 -41.38 25.09 12.72
N ARG A 814 -42.66 24.71 12.49
CA ARG A 814 -43.12 24.12 11.21
C ARG A 814 -43.10 25.14 10.08
N ALA A 815 -43.52 26.37 10.32
CA ALA A 815 -43.46 27.45 9.33
C ALA A 815 -42.01 27.75 8.92
N THR A 816 -41.07 27.71 9.87
CA THR A 816 -39.64 27.86 9.59
C THR A 816 -39.08 26.73 8.74
N MET A 817 -39.51 25.50 9.02
CA MET A 817 -39.12 24.31 8.25
C MET A 817 -39.62 24.38 6.80
N GLU A 818 -40.90 24.77 6.61
CA GLU A 818 -41.52 24.96 5.31
C GLU A 818 -40.91 26.11 4.51
N GLY A 819 -40.64 27.24 5.16
CA GLY A 819 -39.96 28.41 4.58
C GLY A 819 -38.54 28.09 4.05
N ARG A 820 -37.88 27.10 4.62
CA ARG A 820 -36.59 26.57 4.14
C ARG A 820 -36.72 25.47 3.08
N GLY A 821 -37.94 25.10 2.67
CA GLY A 821 -38.19 24.04 1.69
C GLY A 821 -37.91 22.64 2.18
N LEU A 822 -37.76 22.43 3.50
CA LEU A 822 -37.48 21.15 4.11
C LEU A 822 -38.73 20.29 4.24
N LYS A 823 -38.67 19.03 3.86
CA LYS A 823 -39.79 18.09 3.90
C LYS A 823 -39.56 17.00 4.93
N LYS A 824 -40.61 16.68 5.69
CA LYS A 824 -40.65 15.58 6.62
C LYS A 824 -40.78 14.25 5.87
N GLU A 825 -39.94 13.26 6.21
CA GLU A 825 -40.13 11.89 5.78
C GLU A 825 -41.36 11.26 6.47
N PRO A 826 -42.20 10.52 5.77
CA PRO A 826 -43.38 9.86 6.36
C PRO A 826 -42.93 8.74 7.31
N ALA A 827 -43.72 8.53 8.37
CA ALA A 827 -43.54 7.40 9.26
C ALA A 827 -43.91 6.10 8.54
N CYS A 828 -42.95 5.21 8.35
CA CYS A 828 -43.17 3.91 7.72
C CYS A 828 -42.66 2.77 8.57
N SER A 829 -43.29 1.62 8.40
CA SER A 829 -42.85 0.33 8.96
C SER A 829 -42.87 -0.72 7.88
N TRP A 830 -41.95 -1.67 7.94
CA TRP A 830 -41.89 -2.77 6.99
C TRP A 830 -41.67 -4.10 7.69
N ILE A 831 -42.17 -5.15 7.04
CA ILE A 831 -42.13 -6.53 7.49
C ILE A 831 -41.77 -7.43 6.31
N GLU A 832 -40.92 -8.43 6.54
CA GLU A 832 -40.60 -9.45 5.55
C GLU A 832 -41.53 -10.67 5.76
N VAL A 833 -42.35 -10.99 4.77
CA VAL A 833 -43.22 -12.17 4.75
C VAL A 833 -43.11 -12.86 3.39
N GLY A 834 -42.88 -14.16 3.37
CA GLY A 834 -42.79 -14.94 2.13
C GLY A 834 -41.68 -14.46 1.18
N LYS A 835 -40.52 -14.03 1.72
CA LYS A 835 -39.37 -13.46 0.95
C LYS A 835 -39.67 -12.11 0.27
N LYS A 836 -40.76 -11.44 0.64
CA LYS A 836 -41.12 -10.11 0.14
C LYS A 836 -41.17 -9.13 1.31
N VAL A 837 -40.69 -7.92 1.06
CA VAL A 837 -40.79 -6.82 2.02
C VAL A 837 -42.11 -6.07 1.73
N HIS A 838 -42.96 -5.93 2.72
CA HIS A 838 -44.17 -5.18 2.70
C HIS A 838 -44.02 -3.92 3.54
N THR A 839 -44.31 -2.77 2.95
CA THR A 839 -44.14 -1.45 3.60
C THR A 839 -45.51 -0.87 3.92
N PHE A 840 -45.64 -0.32 5.12
CA PHE A 840 -46.83 0.32 5.62
C PHE A 840 -46.52 1.76 6.02
N VAL A 841 -47.30 2.68 5.53
CA VAL A 841 -47.30 4.08 5.92
C VAL A 841 -48.47 4.35 6.83
N ALA A 842 -48.31 5.25 7.79
CA ALA A 842 -49.43 5.56 8.71
C ALA A 842 -50.67 6.04 7.93
N ARG A 843 -51.81 5.43 8.16
CA ARG A 843 -53.13 5.67 7.54
C ARG A 843 -53.17 5.37 6.03
N ASP A 844 -52.23 4.63 5.49
CA ASP A 844 -52.25 4.25 4.08
C ASP A 844 -53.09 2.99 3.86
N GLY A 845 -54.04 3.07 2.95
CA GLY A 845 -54.88 1.95 2.51
C GLY A 845 -54.43 1.33 1.18
N SER A 846 -53.25 1.67 0.68
CA SER A 846 -52.79 1.26 -0.65
C SER A 846 -52.40 -0.22 -0.77
N HIS A 847 -52.17 -0.90 0.33
CA HIS A 847 -51.80 -2.32 0.34
C HIS A 847 -52.95 -3.20 -0.22
N LYS A 848 -52.62 -4.18 -1.07
CA LYS A 848 -53.63 -5.04 -1.73
C LYS A 848 -54.59 -5.74 -0.76
N GLU A 849 -54.14 -6.05 0.44
CA GLU A 849 -54.90 -6.72 1.50
C GLU A 849 -55.34 -5.74 2.62
N SER A 850 -55.43 -4.46 2.31
CA SER A 850 -55.74 -3.40 3.29
C SER A 850 -56.99 -3.72 4.12
N VAL A 851 -58.06 -4.23 3.49
CA VAL A 851 -59.30 -4.58 4.19
C VAL A 851 -59.07 -5.68 5.23
N ALA A 852 -58.37 -6.76 4.86
CA ALA A 852 -58.09 -7.86 5.78
C ALA A 852 -57.19 -7.41 6.93
N ILE A 853 -56.19 -6.54 6.66
CA ILE A 853 -55.29 -5.97 7.66
C ILE A 853 -56.04 -5.12 8.67
N HIS A 854 -56.91 -4.23 8.21
CA HIS A 854 -57.70 -3.37 9.09
C HIS A 854 -58.71 -4.17 9.92
N TRP A 855 -59.33 -5.20 9.34
CA TRP A 855 -60.21 -6.11 10.06
C TRP A 855 -59.45 -6.85 11.17
N LYS A 856 -58.29 -7.43 10.85
CA LYS A 856 -57.44 -8.12 11.83
C LYS A 856 -56.97 -7.17 12.92
N LEU A 857 -56.58 -5.94 12.58
CA LEU A 857 -56.19 -4.94 13.55
C LEU A 857 -57.33 -4.57 14.49
N ALA A 858 -58.57 -4.40 13.98
CA ALA A 858 -59.75 -4.14 14.81
C ALA A 858 -60.02 -5.29 15.76
N GLU A 859 -59.96 -6.55 15.29
CA GLU A 859 -60.06 -7.77 16.11
C GLU A 859 -59.02 -7.78 17.23
N MET A 860 -57.76 -7.49 16.90
CA MET A 860 -56.65 -7.43 17.86
C MET A 860 -56.91 -6.38 18.95
N ILE A 861 -57.33 -5.16 18.55
CA ILE A 861 -57.62 -4.07 19.47
C ILE A 861 -58.77 -4.46 20.44
N GLU A 862 -59.85 -5.03 19.91
CA GLU A 862 -60.99 -5.44 20.70
C GLU A 862 -60.64 -6.57 21.69
N SER A 863 -59.85 -7.57 21.22
CA SER A 863 -59.38 -8.68 22.05
C SER A 863 -58.53 -8.19 23.23
N VAL A 864 -57.58 -7.26 22.95
CA VAL A 864 -56.67 -6.72 23.96
C VAL A 864 -57.38 -5.77 24.93
N LYS A 865 -58.44 -5.07 24.50
CA LYS A 865 -59.30 -4.27 25.37
C LYS A 865 -60.12 -5.13 26.35
N LYS A 866 -60.75 -6.20 25.83
CA LYS A 866 -61.59 -7.05 26.64
C LYS A 866 -60.85 -7.89 27.68
N GLU A 867 -59.72 -8.45 27.28
CA GLU A 867 -59.01 -9.41 28.14
C GLU A 867 -57.73 -8.86 28.75
N GLY A 868 -57.11 -7.82 28.12
CA GLY A 868 -55.82 -7.28 28.52
C GLY A 868 -55.87 -5.91 29.22
N GLY A 869 -57.08 -5.28 29.33
CA GLY A 869 -57.22 -3.98 29.98
C GLY A 869 -56.58 -2.83 29.24
N TYR A 870 -56.35 -2.96 27.93
CA TYR A 870 -55.75 -1.91 27.09
C TYR A 870 -56.68 -0.68 27.01
N ALA A 871 -56.13 0.50 27.28
CA ALA A 871 -56.76 1.81 27.05
C ALA A 871 -55.86 2.68 26.19
N GLU A 872 -56.40 3.25 25.14
CA GLU A 872 -55.63 4.13 24.22
C GLU A 872 -55.04 5.33 24.97
N ASN A 873 -53.77 5.51 24.92
CA ASN A 873 -53.10 6.62 25.54
C ASN A 873 -52.87 7.76 24.48
N THR A 874 -53.85 8.63 24.40
CA THR A 874 -53.91 9.74 23.45
C THR A 874 -52.84 10.82 23.65
N LYS A 875 -52.11 10.79 24.78
CA LYS A 875 -50.98 11.68 25.04
C LYS A 875 -49.87 11.57 23.99
N PHE A 876 -49.76 10.42 23.33
CA PHE A 876 -48.76 10.17 22.28
C PHE A 876 -49.16 10.70 20.89
N VAL A 877 -50.38 11.23 20.75
CA VAL A 877 -50.79 11.93 19.51
C VAL A 877 -50.44 13.41 19.64
N LEU A 878 -49.42 13.81 18.92
CA LEU A 878 -48.84 15.15 18.94
C LEU A 878 -49.52 16.08 17.92
N GLN A 879 -50.86 16.06 17.90
CA GLN A 879 -51.72 16.90 17.07
C GLN A 879 -52.88 17.46 17.90
N ASP A 880 -53.29 18.69 17.59
CA ASP A 880 -54.40 19.35 18.25
C ASP A 880 -55.70 19.01 17.54
N VAL A 881 -56.25 17.86 17.89
CA VAL A 881 -57.48 17.31 17.35
C VAL A 881 -58.33 16.72 18.46
N PRO A 882 -59.68 16.53 18.27
CA PRO A 882 -60.57 15.90 19.24
C PRO A 882 -60.10 14.52 19.69
N GLU A 883 -60.43 14.10 20.91
CA GLU A 883 -59.98 12.84 21.52
C GLU A 883 -60.38 11.60 20.70
N GLU A 884 -61.57 11.56 20.12
CA GLU A 884 -62.02 10.44 19.25
C GLU A 884 -61.19 10.35 17.98
N GLU A 885 -60.73 11.47 17.44
CA GLU A 885 -59.84 11.48 16.28
C GLU A 885 -58.44 11.04 16.65
N LYS A 886 -57.94 11.44 17.85
CA LYS A 886 -56.66 10.95 18.37
C LYS A 886 -56.65 9.41 18.50
N LYS A 887 -57.72 8.80 18.99
CA LYS A 887 -57.84 7.34 19.05
C LYS A 887 -57.78 6.69 17.68
N LYS A 888 -58.51 7.23 16.68
CA LYS A 888 -58.43 6.75 15.29
C LYS A 888 -57.06 6.89 14.72
N MET A 889 -56.29 7.94 15.09
CA MET A 889 -54.92 8.16 14.64
C MET A 889 -53.97 7.09 15.20
N LEU A 890 -54.11 6.72 16.47
CA LEU A 890 -53.32 5.64 17.08
C LEU A 890 -53.56 4.29 16.42
N HIS A 891 -54.82 3.97 16.07
CA HIS A 891 -55.16 2.73 15.35
C HIS A 891 -54.49 2.64 13.97
N GLY A 892 -54.29 3.75 13.30
CA GLY A 892 -53.67 3.83 11.95
C GLY A 892 -52.14 3.92 11.95
N HIS A 893 -51.46 3.66 13.08
CA HIS A 893 -49.98 3.68 13.10
C HIS A 893 -49.41 2.52 12.27
N SER A 894 -48.31 2.82 11.50
CA SER A 894 -47.73 1.90 10.54
C SER A 894 -47.22 0.59 11.17
N GLU A 895 -46.72 0.62 12.39
CA GLU A 895 -46.27 -0.57 13.12
C GLU A 895 -47.45 -1.51 13.46
N ARG A 896 -48.63 -0.97 13.75
CA ARG A 896 -49.84 -1.80 14.01
C ARG A 896 -50.36 -2.48 12.74
N LEU A 897 -50.31 -1.76 11.62
CA LEU A 897 -50.67 -2.32 10.30
C LEU A 897 -49.69 -3.46 9.91
N ALA A 898 -48.39 -3.23 10.07
CA ALA A 898 -47.36 -4.24 9.84
C ALA A 898 -47.54 -5.47 10.77
N MET A 899 -47.89 -5.25 12.04
CA MET A 899 -48.16 -6.30 13.00
C MET A 899 -49.41 -7.12 12.61
N ALA A 900 -50.51 -6.48 12.27
CA ALA A 900 -51.73 -7.15 11.83
C ALA A 900 -51.50 -8.01 10.57
N PHE A 901 -50.72 -7.49 9.62
CA PHE A 901 -50.31 -8.26 8.44
C PHE A 901 -49.43 -9.46 8.80
N GLY A 902 -48.46 -9.28 9.71
CA GLY A 902 -47.66 -10.38 10.24
C GLY A 902 -48.50 -11.46 10.91
N MET A 903 -49.52 -11.08 11.70
CA MET A 903 -50.44 -12.00 12.36
C MET A 903 -51.33 -12.78 11.37
N LEU A 904 -51.57 -12.24 10.20
CA LEU A 904 -52.31 -12.93 9.13
C LEU A 904 -51.49 -13.99 8.41
N HIS A 905 -50.18 -13.71 8.20
CA HIS A 905 -49.36 -14.47 7.26
C HIS A 905 -48.17 -15.17 7.87
N ALA A 906 -47.71 -14.79 9.07
CA ALA A 906 -46.58 -15.45 9.68
C ALA A 906 -46.96 -16.86 10.18
N PRO A 907 -46.13 -17.88 9.93
CA PRO A 907 -46.34 -19.21 10.49
C PRO A 907 -46.40 -19.16 12.03
N LYS A 908 -47.30 -19.92 12.66
CA LYS A 908 -47.40 -20.00 14.12
C LYS A 908 -46.05 -20.36 14.74
N GLY A 909 -45.68 -19.66 15.78
CA GLY A 909 -44.40 -19.88 16.51
C GLY A 909 -43.16 -19.23 15.88
N THR A 910 -43.27 -18.55 14.73
CA THR A 910 -42.19 -17.76 14.17
C THR A 910 -42.29 -16.31 14.67
N PRO A 911 -41.22 -15.67 15.13
CA PRO A 911 -41.23 -14.28 15.55
C PRO A 911 -41.65 -13.33 14.41
N ILE A 912 -42.58 -12.41 14.70
CA ILE A 912 -42.96 -11.33 13.79
C ILE A 912 -41.93 -10.21 13.91
N ARG A 913 -41.18 -9.90 12.82
CA ARG A 913 -40.16 -8.87 12.81
C ARG A 913 -40.62 -7.65 12.05
N ILE A 914 -40.68 -6.52 12.72
CA ILE A 914 -41.12 -5.24 12.18
C ILE A 914 -39.98 -4.26 12.28
N THR A 915 -39.66 -3.54 11.23
CA THR A 915 -38.72 -2.44 11.27
C THR A 915 -39.45 -1.13 11.02
N LYS A 916 -39.10 -0.08 11.76
CA LYS A 916 -39.69 1.24 11.70
C LYS A 916 -38.60 2.32 11.59
N ASN A 917 -38.84 3.33 10.74
CA ASN A 917 -37.89 4.45 10.56
C ASN A 917 -37.92 5.51 11.69
N LEU A 918 -38.86 5.41 12.61
CA LEU A 918 -39.01 6.31 13.77
C LEU A 918 -39.06 5.50 15.06
N ARG A 919 -38.89 6.16 16.19
CA ARG A 919 -39.13 5.53 17.53
C ARG A 919 -40.55 5.04 17.63
N VAL A 920 -40.74 3.88 18.29
CA VAL A 920 -42.07 3.37 18.67
C VAL A 920 -42.68 4.33 19.71
N CYS A 921 -43.92 4.69 19.60
CA CYS A 921 -44.60 5.48 20.61
C CYS A 921 -45.01 4.61 21.81
N GLY A 922 -45.20 5.22 22.97
CA GLY A 922 -45.53 4.46 24.20
C GLY A 922 -46.85 3.70 24.10
N ASP A 923 -47.81 4.22 23.39
CA ASP A 923 -49.09 3.51 23.19
C ASP A 923 -48.93 2.27 22.30
N CYS A 924 -48.16 2.33 21.22
CA CYS A 924 -47.83 1.15 20.40
C CYS A 924 -46.97 0.16 21.12
N HIS A 925 -46.06 0.61 21.99
CA HIS A 925 -45.22 -0.26 22.81
C HIS A 925 -46.08 -1.08 23.80
N GLU A 926 -46.98 -0.43 24.53
CA GLU A 926 -47.89 -1.10 25.45
C GLU A 926 -48.85 -2.04 24.72
N PHE A 927 -49.43 -1.59 23.60
CA PHE A 927 -50.26 -2.43 22.75
C PHE A 927 -49.52 -3.70 22.30
N THR A 928 -48.27 -3.58 21.87
CA THR A 928 -47.47 -4.72 21.40
C THR A 928 -47.18 -5.70 22.55
N LYS A 929 -46.91 -5.21 23.77
CA LYS A 929 -46.76 -6.05 24.95
C LYS A 929 -47.97 -6.91 25.16
N LEU A 930 -49.18 -6.29 25.19
CA LEU A 930 -50.42 -6.97 25.42
C LEU A 930 -50.79 -7.96 24.30
N VAL A 931 -50.51 -7.59 23.03
CA VAL A 931 -50.66 -8.50 21.87
C VAL A 931 -49.75 -9.71 22.01
N SER A 932 -48.47 -9.50 22.38
CA SER A 932 -47.55 -10.62 22.58
C SER A 932 -48.00 -11.60 23.65
N LYS A 933 -48.65 -11.10 24.72
CA LYS A 933 -49.22 -11.92 25.79
C LYS A 933 -50.46 -12.65 25.32
N ARG A 934 -51.41 -11.96 24.66
CA ARG A 934 -52.72 -12.48 24.24
C ARG A 934 -52.61 -13.55 23.17
N TYR A 935 -51.73 -13.38 22.23
CA TYR A 935 -51.58 -14.29 21.07
C TYR A 935 -50.41 -15.28 21.27
N GLU A 936 -49.70 -15.24 22.40
CA GLU A 936 -48.51 -16.04 22.66
C GLU A 936 -47.48 -15.97 21.55
N GLN A 937 -47.45 -14.80 20.92
CA GLN A 937 -46.60 -14.53 19.74
C GLN A 937 -45.41 -13.63 20.11
N GLU A 938 -44.21 -14.10 19.79
CA GLU A 938 -43.04 -13.24 19.88
C GLU A 938 -43.05 -12.18 18.79
N ILE A 939 -42.95 -10.90 19.18
CA ILE A 939 -42.90 -9.77 18.29
C ILE A 939 -41.61 -9.00 18.52
N ILE A 940 -40.84 -8.81 17.47
CA ILE A 940 -39.57 -8.07 17.51
C ILE A 940 -39.76 -6.80 16.71
N VAL A 941 -39.62 -5.65 17.33
CA VAL A 941 -39.72 -4.35 16.67
C VAL A 941 -38.36 -3.68 16.73
N ARG A 942 -37.79 -3.39 15.56
CA ARG A 942 -36.62 -2.51 15.41
C ARG A 942 -37.12 -1.09 15.14
N ASP A 943 -36.80 -0.20 16.02
CA ASP A 943 -37.04 1.22 15.81
C ASP A 943 -35.75 1.95 15.38
N ALA A 944 -35.80 3.28 15.29
CA ALA A 944 -34.62 4.06 14.87
C ALA A 944 -33.38 3.86 15.76
N ASN A 945 -33.57 3.46 17.03
CA ASN A 945 -32.51 3.45 18.01
C ASN A 945 -32.13 2.04 18.48
N ARG A 946 -33.08 1.10 18.59
CA ARG A 946 -32.86 -0.23 19.19
C ARG A 946 -33.89 -1.28 18.80
N PHE A 947 -33.70 -2.49 19.32
CA PHE A 947 -34.67 -3.57 19.25
C PHE A 947 -35.52 -3.65 20.51
N HIS A 948 -36.79 -3.96 20.33
CA HIS A 948 -37.75 -4.28 21.34
C HIS A 948 -38.24 -5.73 21.13
N HIS A 949 -37.89 -6.61 22.01
CA HIS A 949 -38.34 -8.00 21.99
C HIS A 949 -39.54 -8.16 22.92
N PHE A 950 -40.72 -8.32 22.35
CA PHE A 950 -41.94 -8.50 23.10
C PHE A 950 -42.27 -10.00 23.22
N ARG A 951 -42.34 -10.49 24.42
CA ARG A 951 -42.66 -11.89 24.69
C ARG A 951 -43.46 -12.01 25.99
N GLY A 952 -44.61 -12.71 25.98
CA GLY A 952 -45.43 -12.98 27.17
C GLY A 952 -45.88 -11.74 27.93
N GLY A 953 -46.00 -10.59 27.25
CA GLY A 953 -46.43 -9.34 27.88
C GLY A 953 -45.32 -8.47 28.43
N SER A 954 -44.07 -8.87 28.27
CA SER A 954 -42.89 -8.10 28.66
C SER A 954 -42.08 -7.66 27.46
N CYS A 955 -41.29 -6.59 27.60
CA CYS A 955 -40.34 -6.15 26.60
C CYS A 955 -38.91 -6.23 27.13
N SER A 956 -37.93 -6.56 26.27
CA SER A 956 -36.49 -6.58 26.61
C SER A 956 -35.96 -5.23 27.11
N CYS A 957 -36.63 -4.13 26.77
CA CYS A 957 -36.27 -2.80 27.23
C CYS A 957 -36.64 -2.46 28.65
N ARG A 958 -37.42 -3.36 29.35
CA ARG A 958 -37.90 -3.13 30.71
C ARG A 958 -38.62 -1.79 30.91
N ASP A 959 -39.30 -1.32 29.84
CA ASP A 959 -39.96 -0.01 29.76
C ASP A 959 -39.01 1.20 29.91
N PHE A 960 -37.73 0.99 29.80
CA PHE A 960 -36.69 2.01 29.78
C PHE A 960 -36.30 2.33 28.33
N TRP A 961 -37.00 3.32 27.73
CA TRP A 961 -36.84 3.60 26.30
C TRP A 961 -37.17 5.05 25.90
#